data_f774090f24a8c84550b63ffa342f0a67
#
_entry.id   f774090f24a8c84550b63ffa342f0a67
#
_cell.length_a   1.000
_cell.length_b   1.000
_cell.length_c   1.000
_cell.angle_alpha   90.00
_cell.angle_beta   90.00
_cell.angle_gamma   90.00
#
_symmetry.space_group_name_H-M   'P 1'
#
loop_
_entity.id
_entity.type
_entity.pdbx_description
1 polymer ?
#
loop_
_entity_poly.entity_id
_entity_poly.type
_entity_poly.pdbx_seq_one_letter_code
_entity_poly.pdbx_strand_id
1 'polypeptide(L)'
;MIRQTPYSKENEQKNNSEHSANRALPPSGEPEGASGASFISHSLSLPLQSVSAVLTLLNEGCTIPFISRYRKERTGGLDEVQITDISELYDRLKELGKRKETILKTIREQEKLTPELEARIHACMDSTELEDIYLPYKPKRRTRAQIAREQGLEPLALAIMEEAKKPTAPPDLPEGGGDKLASILQKYQGRAKESLSSRVHIGTPPLSGRSGGAPLPLSGESEGALALDIIAEIVSENQQARNTVRTAYQRGAVITSKVIKKMKDTDEAQKFADYFDFSEPLRRCNSHRLLAMRRGEDQGILRVSITIDSEECISRLTRQFVRGHGVCQTLVSQAVEDSFKRLINPSIENEFATLSKERADEEAIKVFTENLRQLLLSPPLGQKRVLALDPGFANGCKIACLDEQGNLLHHEIIYPHPPRNQVRQATEALQRMIRTYKIEAIAIGNGTASRESKEFVGNSLTPQPPLRRERGREALPSSPEGGRVPMRTREDKGTLNLSQHLSEVSASLSPPLSGRSGGASPIFLISEDGASIYSASPVAREEFPNEDVTTRGAISIGRRLMDPLAELVKIDPKSIGVGQYQHDVDQSKLKHSLDQTVMSCVNQVGVNLNTASLHLLTYVSGLGPALARNIIDYRREHGPFTSRAQLKKVKRLGDTAFQQCAGFLRIPDAKNPLDNSAVHPESYHIVEQMAKDLKCTIKDLIGNKKLLAEIDVKRYLTPQPPLRRERGSEASPNPSERRGGAPPNLPEKGGVPMRTREDKDALNLPQHLSEVSASLSPPLSGRSGGALGATLRDILTELEKPGRDPRGEVEVFEFDKNVHTLSDLIIGMELPGIVTNITNFGAFVDIGVHQDGLVHISQLSDRFVTDPTQVIRLHQHVRVRVVEVDMRRKRIALSMKNIKQ
;
A
#
# COMPACT_ATOMS: atom_id res chain seq x y z
N MET A 1 34.11 31.31 23.89
CA MET A 1 35.35 30.52 23.76
C MET A 1 35.07 29.07 24.11
N ILE A 2 34.72 28.22 23.16
CA ILE A 2 34.88 26.79 23.20
C ILE A 2 35.08 26.33 21.74
N ARG A 3 36.15 25.63 21.55
CA ARG A 3 36.78 25.28 20.28
C ARG A 3 35.92 24.35 19.45
N GLN A 4 35.69 24.71 18.18
CA GLN A 4 35.27 23.79 17.12
C GLN A 4 36.51 23.03 16.64
N THR A 5 36.42 21.72 16.59
CA THR A 5 37.37 20.85 15.88
C THR A 5 36.85 20.58 14.47
N PRO A 6 37.67 20.65 13.45
CA PRO A 6 37.25 20.43 12.05
C PRO A 6 37.19 18.92 11.77
N TYR A 7 36.03 18.44 11.35
CA TYR A 7 35.87 17.11 10.77
C TYR A 7 36.21 17.15 9.29
N SER A 8 37.15 16.34 8.90
CA SER A 8 37.88 16.35 7.65
C SER A 8 37.05 16.06 6.41
N LYS A 9 37.28 16.87 5.37
CA LYS A 9 36.74 16.72 4.00
C LYS A 9 37.37 15.59 3.15
N GLU A 10 38.04 14.62 3.75
CA GLU A 10 38.78 13.59 2.99
C GLU A 10 37.96 12.32 2.67
N ASN A 11 36.75 12.15 3.21
CA ASN A 11 35.94 10.97 2.91
C ASN A 11 34.91 11.11 1.79
N GLU A 12 34.70 12.33 1.25
CA GLU A 12 33.78 12.50 0.11
C GLU A 12 34.44 12.33 -1.27
N GLN A 13 35.77 12.39 -1.35
CA GLN A 13 36.47 12.16 -2.61
C GLN A 13 36.87 10.73 -2.92
N LYS A 14 36.82 9.83 -1.94
CA LYS A 14 37.07 8.38 -2.19
C LYS A 14 35.85 7.62 -2.67
N ASN A 15 34.65 8.05 -2.37
CA ASN A 15 33.42 7.38 -2.82
C ASN A 15 32.97 7.74 -4.25
N ASN A 16 33.56 8.76 -4.87
CA ASN A 16 33.20 9.14 -6.25
C ASN A 16 34.16 8.61 -7.33
N SER A 17 35.25 7.96 -6.96
CA SER A 17 36.20 7.36 -7.92
C SER A 17 36.08 5.84 -8.05
N GLU A 18 35.34 5.16 -7.18
CA GLU A 18 35.09 3.70 -7.28
C GLU A 18 33.80 3.34 -8.01
N HIS A 19 32.96 4.30 -8.37
CA HIS A 19 31.71 4.03 -9.10
C HIS A 19 31.82 4.07 -10.62
N SER A 20 33.01 4.29 -11.20
CA SER A 20 33.18 4.30 -12.66
C SER A 20 34.08 3.24 -13.26
N ALA A 21 34.58 2.30 -12.45
CA ALA A 21 35.45 1.24 -12.94
C ALA A 21 35.07 -0.09 -12.31
N ASN A 22 34.06 -0.77 -12.82
CA ASN A 22 33.89 -2.22 -12.99
C ASN A 22 32.43 -2.55 -13.36
N ARG A 23 31.96 -2.09 -14.52
CA ARG A 23 30.90 -2.77 -15.26
C ARG A 23 31.57 -3.77 -16.20
N ALA A 24 32.08 -4.86 -15.67
CA ALA A 24 32.32 -6.04 -16.47
C ALA A 24 30.94 -6.62 -16.83
N LEU A 25 30.63 -6.65 -18.12
CA LEU A 25 29.48 -7.36 -18.69
C LEU A 25 29.53 -8.81 -18.20
N PRO A 26 28.41 -9.35 -17.65
CA PRO A 26 28.35 -10.79 -17.39
C PRO A 26 28.50 -11.56 -18.70
N PRO A 27 29.16 -12.72 -18.70
CA PRO A 27 29.34 -13.53 -19.90
C PRO A 27 27.97 -13.97 -20.45
N SER A 28 27.80 -13.84 -21.75
CA SER A 28 26.61 -14.26 -22.49
C SER A 28 26.34 -15.74 -22.26
N GLY A 29 25.37 -16.05 -21.37
CA GLY A 29 24.99 -17.43 -21.09
C GLY A 29 24.33 -17.72 -19.76
N GLU A 30 24.12 -16.70 -18.87
CA GLU A 30 23.35 -16.93 -17.65
C GLU A 30 21.84 -16.84 -17.93
N PRO A 31 21.02 -17.74 -17.33
CA PRO A 31 19.57 -17.71 -17.51
C PRO A 31 19.01 -16.38 -16.97
N GLU A 32 18.07 -15.78 -17.69
CA GLU A 32 17.42 -14.49 -17.35
C GLU A 32 16.96 -14.37 -15.89
N GLY A 33 16.70 -15.48 -15.22
CA GLY A 33 16.33 -15.54 -13.80
C GLY A 33 17.47 -15.17 -12.83
N ALA A 34 18.71 -15.48 -13.15
CA ALA A 34 19.87 -15.19 -12.28
C ALA A 34 20.21 -13.69 -12.29
N SER A 35 20.06 -13.03 -13.45
CA SER A 35 20.27 -11.59 -13.61
C SER A 35 19.20 -10.78 -12.83
N GLY A 36 17.93 -11.19 -12.90
CA GLY A 36 16.84 -10.55 -12.17
C GLY A 36 16.98 -10.66 -10.65
N ALA A 37 17.29 -11.86 -10.14
CA ALA A 37 17.52 -12.08 -8.71
C ALA A 37 18.71 -11.27 -8.18
N SER A 38 19.81 -11.17 -8.95
CA SER A 38 20.97 -10.37 -8.61
C SER A 38 20.64 -8.88 -8.54
N PHE A 39 19.85 -8.36 -9.50
CA PHE A 39 19.41 -6.98 -9.52
C PHE A 39 18.52 -6.66 -8.29
N ILE A 40 17.54 -7.53 -7.96
CA ILE A 40 16.67 -7.39 -6.79
C ILE A 40 17.49 -7.40 -5.50
N SER A 41 18.42 -8.35 -5.38
CA SER A 41 19.34 -8.48 -4.23
C SER A 41 20.14 -7.20 -4.00
N HIS A 42 20.68 -6.61 -5.05
CA HIS A 42 21.45 -5.38 -4.97
C HIS A 42 20.55 -4.17 -4.64
N SER A 43 19.40 -4.06 -5.31
CA SER A 43 18.46 -2.93 -5.14
C SER A 43 17.89 -2.85 -3.72
N LEU A 44 17.56 -4.02 -3.12
CA LEU A 44 16.99 -4.11 -1.78
C LEU A 44 18.03 -4.33 -0.69
N SER A 45 19.32 -4.47 -1.05
CA SER A 45 20.41 -4.80 -0.12
C SER A 45 20.14 -6.09 0.68
N LEU A 46 19.54 -7.09 0.03
CA LEU A 46 19.20 -8.38 0.62
C LEU A 46 20.12 -9.49 0.09
N PRO A 47 20.35 -10.57 0.87
CA PRO A 47 21.17 -11.69 0.42
C PRO A 47 20.58 -12.35 -0.85
N LEU A 48 21.41 -12.56 -1.88
CA LEU A 48 20.97 -13.17 -3.15
C LEU A 48 20.29 -14.53 -2.96
N GLN A 49 20.81 -15.35 -2.03
CA GLN A 49 20.25 -16.67 -1.72
C GLN A 49 18.82 -16.56 -1.17
N SER A 50 18.56 -15.58 -0.30
CA SER A 50 17.23 -15.30 0.26
C SER A 50 16.25 -14.83 -0.82
N VAL A 51 16.70 -13.91 -1.68
CA VAL A 51 15.90 -13.42 -2.82
C VAL A 51 15.55 -14.56 -3.77
N SER A 52 16.54 -15.38 -4.16
CA SER A 52 16.30 -16.52 -5.06
C SER A 52 15.33 -17.54 -4.45
N ALA A 53 15.44 -17.80 -3.14
CA ALA A 53 14.51 -18.68 -2.44
C ALA A 53 13.07 -18.14 -2.42
N VAL A 54 12.90 -16.82 -2.20
CA VAL A 54 11.58 -16.16 -2.27
C VAL A 54 10.99 -16.27 -3.67
N LEU A 55 11.77 -15.96 -4.71
CA LEU A 55 11.31 -16.04 -6.10
C LEU A 55 10.90 -17.47 -6.48
N THR A 56 11.64 -18.47 -6.02
CA THR A 56 11.28 -19.88 -6.22
C THR A 56 9.94 -20.20 -5.57
N LEU A 57 9.74 -19.79 -4.30
CA LEU A 57 8.49 -20.03 -3.56
C LEU A 57 7.29 -19.31 -4.20
N LEU A 58 7.49 -18.07 -4.67
CA LEU A 58 6.45 -17.32 -5.38
C LEU A 58 6.06 -18.00 -6.71
N ASN A 59 7.05 -18.52 -7.46
CA ASN A 59 6.80 -19.26 -8.68
C ASN A 59 6.14 -20.63 -8.42
N GLU A 60 6.38 -21.25 -7.25
CA GLU A 60 5.65 -22.44 -6.77
C GLU A 60 4.21 -22.11 -6.38
N GLY A 61 3.78 -20.83 -6.45
CA GLY A 61 2.44 -20.36 -6.09
C GLY A 61 2.21 -20.19 -4.59
N CYS A 62 3.28 -20.07 -3.80
CA CYS A 62 3.17 -19.77 -2.38
C CYS A 62 2.79 -18.30 -2.16
N THR A 63 1.91 -18.05 -1.21
CA THR A 63 1.49 -16.69 -0.84
C THR A 63 2.48 -16.03 0.12
N ILE A 64 2.54 -14.70 0.10
CA ILE A 64 3.45 -13.91 0.94
C ILE A 64 3.29 -14.23 2.44
N PRO A 65 2.06 -14.27 3.04
CA PRO A 65 1.89 -14.63 4.43
C PRO A 65 2.38 -16.04 4.78
N PHE A 66 2.22 -17.00 3.85
CA PHE A 66 2.73 -18.36 4.06
C PHE A 66 4.26 -18.40 4.05
N ILE A 67 4.89 -17.70 3.11
CA ILE A 67 6.36 -17.63 3.01
C ILE A 67 6.95 -17.00 4.26
N SER A 68 6.44 -15.83 4.66
CA SER A 68 6.94 -15.06 5.81
C SER A 68 6.79 -15.80 7.13
N ARG A 69 5.76 -16.62 7.28
CA ARG A 69 5.49 -17.31 8.54
C ARG A 69 6.03 -18.73 8.59
N TYR A 70 5.91 -19.50 7.51
CA TYR A 70 6.19 -20.95 7.53
C TYR A 70 7.36 -21.38 6.65
N ARG A 71 8.09 -20.45 6.03
CA ARG A 71 9.28 -20.74 5.19
C ARG A 71 10.48 -19.87 5.55
N LYS A 72 10.54 -19.42 6.81
CA LYS A 72 11.64 -18.59 7.32
C LYS A 72 13.01 -19.25 7.15
N GLU A 73 13.09 -20.57 7.30
CA GLU A 73 14.32 -21.35 7.10
C GLU A 73 14.84 -21.30 5.67
N ARG A 74 13.96 -21.24 4.66
CA ARG A 74 14.35 -21.13 3.25
C ARG A 74 14.73 -19.70 2.86
N THR A 75 14.04 -18.71 3.42
CA THR A 75 14.21 -17.29 3.08
C THR A 75 15.29 -16.58 3.92
N GLY A 76 15.87 -17.25 4.93
CA GLY A 76 16.83 -16.63 5.85
C GLY A 76 16.18 -15.69 6.85
N GLY A 77 14.85 -15.82 7.12
CA GLY A 77 14.12 -15.05 8.12
C GLY A 77 13.59 -13.70 7.61
N LEU A 78 13.44 -13.52 6.29
CA LEU A 78 12.83 -12.32 5.73
C LEU A 78 11.40 -12.13 6.26
N ASP A 79 11.07 -10.88 6.55
CA ASP A 79 9.72 -10.49 6.98
C ASP A 79 8.76 -10.31 5.80
N GLU A 80 7.49 -10.05 6.11
CA GLU A 80 6.44 -9.91 5.10
C GLU A 80 6.65 -8.69 4.19
N VAL A 81 7.19 -7.59 4.73
CA VAL A 81 7.47 -6.37 3.96
C VAL A 81 8.57 -6.63 2.94
N GLN A 82 9.68 -7.21 3.37
CA GLN A 82 10.81 -7.56 2.50
C GLN A 82 10.40 -8.53 1.38
N ILE A 83 9.53 -9.51 1.69
CA ILE A 83 9.02 -10.45 0.69
C ILE A 83 8.08 -9.75 -0.31
N THR A 84 7.28 -8.80 0.17
CA THR A 84 6.41 -7.97 -0.69
C THR A 84 7.25 -7.11 -1.63
N ASP A 85 8.28 -6.42 -1.11
CA ASP A 85 9.19 -5.60 -1.92
C ASP A 85 9.89 -6.44 -3.02
N ILE A 86 10.31 -7.66 -2.69
CA ILE A 86 10.88 -8.61 -3.68
C ILE A 86 9.85 -8.96 -4.75
N SER A 87 8.61 -9.26 -4.36
CA SER A 87 7.53 -9.62 -5.27
C SER A 87 7.19 -8.48 -6.23
N GLU A 88 7.02 -7.25 -5.70
CA GLU A 88 6.72 -6.07 -6.50
C GLU A 88 7.82 -5.73 -7.50
N LEU A 89 9.08 -5.79 -7.05
CA LEU A 89 10.22 -5.53 -7.94
C LEU A 89 10.36 -6.61 -9.01
N TYR A 90 10.06 -7.87 -8.67
CA TYR A 90 10.04 -8.98 -9.62
C TYR A 90 8.95 -8.81 -10.69
N ASP A 91 7.76 -8.38 -10.31
CA ASP A 91 6.67 -8.13 -11.25
C ASP A 91 6.98 -6.94 -12.17
N ARG A 92 7.60 -5.86 -11.66
CA ARG A 92 8.13 -4.76 -12.49
C ARG A 92 9.19 -5.26 -13.50
N LEU A 93 10.07 -6.16 -13.11
CA LEU A 93 11.06 -6.76 -14.02
C LEU A 93 10.39 -7.65 -15.08
N LYS A 94 9.34 -8.39 -14.74
CA LYS A 94 8.56 -9.16 -15.73
C LYS A 94 7.89 -8.26 -16.76
N GLU A 95 7.31 -7.15 -16.32
CA GLU A 95 6.71 -6.15 -17.23
C GLU A 95 7.76 -5.52 -18.13
N LEU A 96 8.92 -5.17 -17.58
CA LEU A 96 10.07 -4.69 -18.36
C LEU A 96 10.51 -5.73 -19.39
N GLY A 97 10.56 -7.01 -19.01
CA GLY A 97 10.88 -8.12 -19.94
C GLY A 97 9.91 -8.18 -21.12
N LYS A 98 8.60 -8.19 -20.86
CA LYS A 98 7.57 -8.13 -21.90
C LYS A 98 7.70 -6.90 -22.80
N ARG A 99 8.06 -5.76 -22.20
CA ARG A 99 8.29 -4.53 -22.96
C ARG A 99 9.51 -4.63 -23.87
N LYS A 100 10.62 -5.21 -23.39
CA LYS A 100 11.82 -5.49 -24.19
C LYS A 100 11.49 -6.38 -25.40
N GLU A 101 10.76 -7.46 -25.20
CA GLU A 101 10.32 -8.36 -26.29
C GLU A 101 9.53 -7.61 -27.36
N THR A 102 8.57 -6.76 -26.92
CA THR A 102 7.78 -5.93 -27.84
C THR A 102 8.65 -4.98 -28.65
N ILE A 103 9.62 -4.33 -28.00
CA ILE A 103 10.56 -3.40 -28.65
C ILE A 103 11.46 -4.14 -29.64
N LEU A 104 12.06 -5.26 -29.22
CA LEU A 104 12.90 -6.08 -30.09
C LEU A 104 12.14 -6.57 -31.34
N LYS A 105 10.89 -7.01 -31.16
CA LYS A 105 10.02 -7.39 -32.27
C LYS A 105 9.82 -6.23 -33.24
N THR A 106 9.48 -5.06 -32.74
CA THR A 106 9.23 -3.87 -33.59
C THR A 106 10.47 -3.42 -34.35
N ILE A 107 11.67 -3.44 -33.71
CA ILE A 107 12.92 -3.06 -34.37
C ILE A 107 13.34 -4.10 -35.40
N ARG A 108 13.09 -5.40 -35.11
CA ARG A 108 13.37 -6.51 -36.06
C ARG A 108 12.48 -6.40 -37.29
N GLU A 109 11.20 -6.08 -37.15
CA GLU A 109 10.28 -5.83 -38.27
C GLU A 109 10.70 -4.65 -39.15
N GLN A 110 11.49 -3.71 -38.60
CA GLN A 110 12.08 -2.58 -39.33
C GLN A 110 13.44 -2.90 -39.98
N GLU A 111 13.94 -4.12 -39.81
CA GLU A 111 15.26 -4.59 -40.30
C GLU A 111 16.44 -3.73 -39.77
N LYS A 112 16.27 -3.11 -38.58
CA LYS A 112 17.25 -2.23 -37.94
C LYS A 112 17.91 -2.81 -36.69
N LEU A 113 17.60 -4.05 -36.35
CA LEU A 113 18.16 -4.71 -35.17
C LEU A 113 19.60 -5.14 -35.43
N THR A 114 20.55 -4.56 -34.70
CA THR A 114 21.95 -5.01 -34.70
C THR A 114 22.22 -5.85 -33.45
N PRO A 115 23.23 -6.77 -33.47
CA PRO A 115 23.57 -7.55 -32.26
C PRO A 115 23.96 -6.71 -31.07
N GLU A 116 24.59 -5.54 -31.26
CA GLU A 116 24.99 -4.62 -30.21
C GLU A 116 23.77 -3.94 -29.58
N LEU A 117 22.77 -3.55 -30.41
CA LEU A 117 21.52 -2.98 -29.95
C LEU A 117 20.68 -3.99 -29.15
N GLU A 118 20.61 -5.24 -29.64
CA GLU A 118 19.94 -6.33 -28.98
C GLU A 118 20.56 -6.62 -27.59
N ALA A 119 21.89 -6.73 -27.51
CA ALA A 119 22.60 -6.89 -26.24
C ALA A 119 22.35 -5.72 -25.28
N ARG A 120 22.34 -4.48 -25.80
CA ARG A 120 22.07 -3.28 -24.99
C ARG A 120 20.65 -3.25 -24.45
N ILE A 121 19.65 -3.64 -25.23
CA ILE A 121 18.25 -3.74 -24.80
C ILE A 121 18.11 -4.82 -23.72
N HIS A 122 18.74 -5.99 -23.89
CA HIS A 122 18.71 -7.05 -22.88
C HIS A 122 19.36 -6.63 -21.57
N ALA A 123 20.49 -5.92 -21.63
CA ALA A 123 21.21 -5.45 -20.42
C ALA A 123 20.50 -4.31 -19.67
N CYS A 124 19.58 -3.58 -20.33
CA CYS A 124 18.90 -2.42 -19.71
C CYS A 124 17.93 -2.90 -18.63
N MET A 125 18.04 -2.37 -17.41
CA MET A 125 17.15 -2.64 -16.25
C MET A 125 16.28 -1.44 -15.86
N ASP A 126 16.38 -0.32 -16.58
CA ASP A 126 15.59 0.88 -16.37
C ASP A 126 14.60 1.09 -17.52
N SER A 127 13.32 1.31 -17.17
CA SER A 127 12.27 1.49 -18.18
C SER A 127 12.43 2.78 -18.97
N THR A 128 12.94 3.84 -18.32
CA THR A 128 13.16 5.14 -18.94
C THR A 128 14.31 5.06 -19.94
N GLU A 129 15.42 4.42 -19.56
CA GLU A 129 16.54 4.16 -20.46
C GLU A 129 16.13 3.28 -21.64
N LEU A 130 15.31 2.27 -21.40
CA LEU A 130 14.76 1.39 -22.44
C LEU A 130 13.92 2.17 -23.47
N GLU A 131 13.05 3.06 -23.02
CA GLU A 131 12.25 3.90 -23.92
C GLU A 131 13.12 4.89 -24.70
N ASP A 132 14.20 5.41 -24.12
CA ASP A 132 15.16 6.26 -24.84
C ASP A 132 15.92 5.49 -25.93
N ILE A 133 16.34 4.26 -25.64
CA ILE A 133 16.96 3.37 -26.65
C ILE A 133 15.98 3.10 -27.79
N TYR A 134 14.70 2.94 -27.49
CA TYR A 134 13.64 2.67 -28.45
C TYR A 134 13.20 3.91 -29.25
N LEU A 135 13.38 5.12 -28.72
CA LEU A 135 12.83 6.38 -29.26
C LEU A 135 13.14 6.60 -30.76
N PRO A 136 14.37 6.34 -31.29
CA PRO A 136 14.68 6.48 -32.70
C PRO A 136 13.93 5.49 -33.60
N TYR A 137 13.51 4.36 -33.05
CA TYR A 137 12.85 3.26 -33.77
C TYR A 137 11.32 3.26 -33.60
N LYS A 138 10.82 4.09 -32.70
CA LYS A 138 9.38 4.19 -32.40
C LYS A 138 8.63 4.71 -33.62
N PRO A 139 7.58 4.00 -34.12
CA PRO A 139 6.75 4.48 -35.20
C PRO A 139 6.18 5.87 -34.89
N LYS A 140 6.50 6.84 -35.74
CA LYS A 140 6.08 8.24 -35.55
C LYS A 140 4.99 8.59 -36.55
N ARG A 141 4.13 9.54 -36.17
CA ARG A 141 3.26 10.22 -37.12
C ARG A 141 4.15 11.07 -38.04
N ARG A 142 3.70 11.36 -39.25
CA ARG A 142 4.45 12.18 -40.24
C ARG A 142 4.89 13.52 -39.62
N THR A 143 6.20 13.61 -39.24
CA THR A 143 6.81 14.78 -38.62
C THR A 143 7.36 15.75 -39.69
N ARG A 144 7.66 17.01 -39.28
CA ARG A 144 8.35 17.96 -40.16
C ARG A 144 9.70 17.41 -40.61
N ALA A 145 10.45 16.80 -39.69
CA ALA A 145 11.73 16.16 -40.01
C ALA A 145 11.57 15.01 -41.01
N GLN A 146 10.49 14.26 -40.93
CA GLN A 146 10.22 13.17 -41.88
C GLN A 146 9.93 13.73 -43.30
N ILE A 147 9.17 14.82 -43.38
CA ILE A 147 8.92 15.50 -44.63
C ILE A 147 10.23 15.99 -45.24
N ALA A 148 11.12 16.55 -44.41
CA ALA A 148 12.45 17.02 -44.86
C ALA A 148 13.36 15.82 -45.30
N ARG A 149 13.30 14.67 -44.64
CA ARG A 149 13.98 13.44 -45.08
C ARG A 149 13.45 12.93 -46.40
N GLU A 150 12.12 12.95 -46.59
CA GLU A 150 11.49 12.57 -47.87
C GLU A 150 11.94 13.46 -49.01
N GLN A 151 12.34 14.71 -48.72
CA GLN A 151 12.92 15.65 -49.68
C GLN A 151 14.44 15.47 -49.90
N GLY A 152 15.07 14.51 -49.20
CA GLY A 152 16.49 14.19 -49.34
C GLY A 152 17.47 15.15 -48.61
N LEU A 153 16.99 15.90 -47.60
CA LEU A 153 17.79 16.88 -46.88
C LEU A 153 18.57 16.28 -45.67
N GLU A 154 18.48 15.02 -45.40
CA GLU A 154 19.22 14.39 -44.29
C GLU A 154 20.74 14.49 -44.42
N PRO A 155 21.35 14.28 -45.61
CA PRO A 155 22.79 14.44 -45.75
C PRO A 155 23.26 15.87 -45.50
N LEU A 156 22.46 16.90 -45.84
CA LEU A 156 22.72 18.30 -45.55
C LEU A 156 22.69 18.58 -44.07
N ALA A 157 21.68 18.06 -43.35
CA ALA A 157 21.55 18.19 -41.90
C ALA A 157 22.77 17.60 -41.17
N LEU A 158 23.19 16.40 -41.57
CA LEU A 158 24.38 15.74 -41.01
C LEU A 158 25.66 16.50 -41.28
N ALA A 159 25.83 17.03 -42.49
CA ALA A 159 27.00 17.83 -42.84
C ALA A 159 27.10 19.14 -42.02
N ILE A 160 25.97 19.82 -41.79
CA ILE A 160 25.88 21.00 -40.91
C ILE A 160 26.25 20.63 -39.47
N MET A 161 25.77 19.51 -38.95
CA MET A 161 26.10 19.01 -37.60
C MET A 161 27.59 18.66 -37.46
N GLU A 162 28.20 18.02 -38.46
CA GLU A 162 29.61 17.68 -38.43
C GLU A 162 30.50 18.95 -38.45
N GLU A 163 30.18 19.92 -39.29
CA GLU A 163 30.92 21.15 -39.35
C GLU A 163 30.78 21.97 -38.05
N ALA A 164 29.60 21.97 -37.42
CA ALA A 164 29.39 22.65 -36.16
C ALA A 164 30.19 22.07 -34.97
N LYS A 165 30.67 20.83 -35.07
CA LYS A 165 31.56 20.18 -34.07
C LYS A 165 33.03 20.56 -34.24
N LYS A 166 33.44 21.15 -35.38
CA LYS A 166 34.83 21.52 -35.61
C LYS A 166 35.14 22.86 -34.89
N PRO A 167 36.27 22.93 -34.16
CA PRO A 167 36.71 24.22 -33.60
C PRO A 167 37.01 25.20 -34.71
N THR A 168 36.53 26.41 -34.60
CA THR A 168 36.89 27.52 -35.52
C THR A 168 38.36 27.89 -35.38
N ALA A 169 39.05 28.12 -36.51
CA ALA A 169 40.39 28.68 -36.51
C ALA A 169 40.38 30.08 -35.86
N PRO A 170 41.51 30.53 -35.23
CA PRO A 170 41.59 31.84 -34.63
C PRO A 170 41.27 32.94 -35.63
N PRO A 171 40.78 34.13 -35.20
CA PRO A 171 40.20 35.19 -36.03
C PRO A 171 41.22 35.96 -36.95
N ASP A 172 42.47 35.55 -37.02
CA ASP A 172 43.52 36.23 -37.77
C ASP A 172 43.68 35.80 -39.24
N LEU A 173 42.74 34.97 -39.79
CA LEU A 173 42.68 34.67 -41.21
C LEU A 173 41.38 35.20 -41.82
N PRO A 174 41.46 35.92 -42.99
CA PRO A 174 40.24 36.50 -43.54
C PRO A 174 39.25 35.47 -44.06
N GLU A 175 38.04 35.66 -43.59
CA GLU A 175 36.74 35.28 -44.14
C GLU A 175 36.63 34.07 -45.08
N GLY A 176 36.24 32.96 -44.54
CA GLY A 176 35.77 31.78 -45.31
C GLY A 176 34.47 31.15 -44.80
N GLY A 177 33.77 31.76 -43.82
CA GLY A 177 32.61 31.17 -43.18
C GLY A 177 31.34 31.11 -44.05
N GLY A 178 31.12 32.13 -44.85
CA GLY A 178 30.01 32.18 -45.79
C GLY A 178 30.16 31.23 -46.98
N ASP A 179 31.40 31.08 -47.45
CA ASP A 179 31.74 30.22 -48.59
C ASP A 179 31.58 28.71 -48.25
N LYS A 180 31.83 28.30 -47.01
CA LYS A 180 31.70 26.91 -46.63
C LYS A 180 30.24 26.44 -46.58
N LEU A 181 29.33 27.24 -46.05
CA LEU A 181 27.90 26.91 -46.09
C LEU A 181 27.37 26.93 -47.52
N ALA A 182 27.77 27.93 -48.30
CA ALA A 182 27.43 28.01 -49.73
C ALA A 182 27.95 26.78 -50.51
N SER A 183 29.17 26.32 -50.24
CA SER A 183 29.76 25.15 -50.86
C SER A 183 29.06 23.85 -50.45
N ILE A 184 28.67 23.75 -49.14
CA ILE A 184 27.88 22.62 -48.62
C ILE A 184 26.49 22.65 -49.26
N LEU A 185 25.76 23.74 -49.28
CA LEU A 185 24.48 23.91 -49.93
C LEU A 185 24.55 23.56 -51.42
N GLN A 186 25.53 24.05 -52.14
CA GLN A 186 25.74 23.78 -53.56
C GLN A 186 26.02 22.32 -53.84
N LYS A 187 26.78 21.63 -52.98
CA LYS A 187 27.08 20.19 -53.10
C LYS A 187 25.86 19.31 -52.92
N TYR A 188 24.91 19.73 -52.08
CA TYR A 188 23.73 18.92 -51.75
C TYR A 188 22.47 19.34 -52.51
N GLN A 189 22.39 20.56 -53.08
CA GLN A 189 21.26 20.98 -53.93
C GLN A 189 21.15 20.13 -55.22
N GLY A 190 22.28 19.68 -55.79
CA GLY A 190 22.30 18.75 -56.92
C GLY A 190 21.69 17.38 -56.61
N ARG A 191 22.06 16.82 -55.45
CA ARG A 191 21.57 15.48 -55.01
C ARG A 191 20.10 15.43 -54.58
N ALA A 192 19.57 16.54 -54.01
CA ALA A 192 18.16 16.66 -53.67
C ALA A 192 17.26 16.63 -54.94
N LYS A 193 17.68 17.27 -56.01
CA LYS A 193 16.99 17.23 -57.31
C LYS A 193 17.05 15.86 -57.99
N GLU A 194 18.15 15.14 -57.89
CA GLU A 194 18.29 13.76 -58.45
C GLU A 194 17.40 12.72 -57.68
N SER A 195 17.27 12.85 -56.37
CA SER A 195 16.42 11.97 -55.57
C SER A 195 14.93 12.16 -55.80
N LEU A 196 14.50 13.38 -56.18
CA LEU A 196 13.14 13.69 -56.56
C LEU A 196 12.81 13.17 -57.98
N SER A 197 13.78 13.21 -58.92
CA SER A 197 13.53 12.72 -60.30
C SER A 197 13.46 11.20 -60.41
N SER A 198 14.14 10.46 -59.52
CA SER A 198 14.09 9.00 -59.47
C SER A 198 12.81 8.41 -58.82
N ARG A 199 12.07 9.19 -58.04
CA ARG A 199 10.83 8.76 -57.36
C ARG A 199 9.52 9.04 -58.09
N VAL A 200 9.56 9.76 -59.22
CA VAL A 200 8.34 10.13 -59.99
C VAL A 200 7.81 9.00 -60.89
N HIS A 201 8.40 7.80 -60.82
CA HIS A 201 7.97 6.67 -61.68
C HIS A 201 7.20 5.55 -60.99
N ILE A 202 6.67 5.82 -59.78
CA ILE A 202 5.72 4.87 -59.14
C ILE A 202 4.37 5.56 -58.97
N GLY A 203 3.40 5.14 -59.76
CA GLY A 203 2.06 5.72 -59.87
C GLY A 203 1.30 5.81 -58.55
N THR A 204 0.90 7.01 -58.21
CA THR A 204 -0.13 7.29 -57.21
C THR A 204 -1.46 7.52 -57.91
N PRO A 205 -2.58 6.95 -57.39
CA PRO A 205 -3.92 7.26 -57.93
C PRO A 205 -4.30 8.72 -57.55
N PRO A 206 -5.09 9.41 -58.42
CA PRO A 206 -5.41 10.79 -58.20
C PRO A 206 -6.41 10.96 -57.06
N LEU A 207 -6.06 11.71 -56.03
CA LEU A 207 -6.99 12.29 -55.05
C LEU A 207 -7.70 13.49 -55.69
N SER A 208 -8.96 13.29 -56.08
CA SER A 208 -9.87 14.31 -56.55
C SER A 208 -10.24 15.28 -55.43
N GLY A 209 -10.04 16.55 -55.68
CA GLY A 209 -10.77 17.66 -55.08
C GLY A 209 -10.16 18.39 -53.88
N ARG A 210 -9.28 19.35 -54.19
CA ARG A 210 -9.34 20.72 -53.63
C ARG A 210 -8.36 21.63 -54.38
N SER A 211 -8.90 22.76 -54.77
CA SER A 211 -8.37 23.85 -55.57
C SER A 211 -7.00 24.43 -55.12
N GLY A 212 -6.13 24.61 -56.09
CA GLY A 212 -5.36 25.82 -56.35
C GLY A 212 -4.43 26.30 -55.26
N GLY A 213 -3.22 25.76 -55.19
CA GLY A 213 -2.04 26.43 -54.66
C GLY A 213 -0.84 25.95 -55.45
N ALA A 214 -0.27 26.82 -56.31
CA ALA A 214 0.95 26.58 -57.02
C ALA A 214 2.09 26.24 -56.03
N PRO A 215 2.99 25.26 -56.30
CA PRO A 215 4.14 25.06 -55.46
C PRO A 215 5.03 26.30 -55.52
N LEU A 216 5.19 26.93 -54.35
CA LEU A 216 6.14 28.04 -54.14
C LEU A 216 7.55 27.51 -54.46
N PRO A 217 8.37 28.27 -55.18
CA PRO A 217 9.77 27.92 -55.41
C PRO A 217 10.50 27.85 -54.08
N LEU A 218 11.05 26.70 -53.73
CA LEU A 218 11.90 26.50 -52.58
C LEU A 218 13.17 27.34 -52.76
N SER A 219 13.23 28.52 -52.10
CA SER A 219 14.45 29.29 -51.94
C SER A 219 15.39 28.54 -50.99
N GLY A 220 16.71 28.70 -51.16
CA GLY A 220 17.69 28.05 -50.31
C GLY A 220 17.52 28.30 -48.78
N GLU A 221 16.81 29.38 -48.42
CA GLU A 221 16.40 29.64 -47.02
C GLU A 221 15.36 28.66 -46.52
N SER A 222 14.47 28.13 -47.38
CA SER A 222 13.48 27.15 -47.00
C SER A 222 14.08 25.71 -46.83
N GLU A 223 15.08 25.38 -47.63
CA GLU A 223 15.80 24.09 -47.50
C GLU A 223 16.64 24.03 -46.21
N GLY A 224 17.30 25.19 -45.85
CA GLY A 224 17.99 25.34 -44.58
C GLY A 224 17.05 25.15 -43.36
N ALA A 225 15.88 25.76 -43.39
CA ALA A 225 14.89 25.64 -42.30
C ALA A 225 14.36 24.22 -42.14
N LEU A 226 14.18 23.50 -43.25
CA LEU A 226 13.75 22.08 -43.21
C LEU A 226 14.86 21.14 -42.69
N ALA A 227 16.14 21.44 -43.01
CA ALA A 227 17.28 20.69 -42.47
C ALA A 227 17.40 20.87 -40.94
N LEU A 228 17.05 22.08 -40.41
CA LEU A 228 17.02 22.31 -38.95
C LEU A 228 15.99 21.47 -38.22
N ASP A 229 14.84 21.16 -38.84
CA ASP A 229 13.86 20.24 -38.27
C ASP A 229 14.41 18.80 -38.10
N ILE A 230 15.27 18.33 -39.04
CA ILE A 230 15.96 17.04 -38.93
C ILE A 230 16.99 17.11 -37.80
N ILE A 231 17.79 18.20 -37.71
CA ILE A 231 18.78 18.37 -36.63
C ILE A 231 18.06 18.39 -35.26
N ALA A 232 16.95 19.11 -35.14
CA ALA A 232 16.18 19.21 -33.91
C ALA A 232 15.66 17.82 -33.46
N GLU A 233 15.21 16.97 -34.41
CA GLU A 233 14.80 15.61 -34.12
C GLU A 233 15.97 14.74 -33.68
N ILE A 234 17.11 14.78 -34.38
CA ILE A 234 18.32 14.03 -34.00
C ILE A 234 18.78 14.41 -32.58
N VAL A 235 18.77 15.71 -32.25
CA VAL A 235 19.09 16.17 -30.90
C VAL A 235 18.08 15.63 -29.87
N SER A 236 16.80 15.62 -30.19
CA SER A 236 15.74 15.16 -29.28
C SER A 236 15.80 13.67 -29.00
N GLU A 237 16.35 12.88 -29.94
CA GLU A 237 16.53 11.43 -29.83
C GLU A 237 17.88 11.06 -29.17
N ASN A 238 18.76 12.03 -28.99
CA ASN A 238 20.04 11.79 -28.37
C ASN A 238 19.90 11.53 -26.88
N GLN A 239 20.26 10.32 -26.44
CA GLN A 239 20.16 9.91 -25.03
C GLN A 239 20.94 10.83 -24.08
N GLN A 240 22.12 11.27 -24.46
CA GLN A 240 22.95 12.14 -23.64
C GLN A 240 22.30 13.54 -23.47
N ALA A 241 21.68 14.07 -24.53
CA ALA A 241 20.93 15.32 -24.48
C ALA A 241 19.71 15.18 -23.53
N ARG A 242 18.94 14.12 -23.67
CA ARG A 242 17.81 13.84 -22.77
C ARG A 242 18.26 13.72 -21.32
N ASN A 243 19.32 12.98 -21.04
CA ASN A 243 19.88 12.84 -19.69
C ASN A 243 20.39 14.14 -19.10
N THR A 244 20.90 15.05 -19.92
CA THR A 244 21.29 16.40 -19.47
C THR A 244 20.06 17.19 -18.99
N VAL A 245 18.96 17.13 -19.74
CA VAL A 245 17.69 17.79 -19.35
C VAL A 245 17.08 17.11 -18.12
N ARG A 246 17.06 15.78 -18.06
CA ARG A 246 16.61 15.05 -16.85
C ARG A 246 17.39 15.44 -15.60
N THR A 247 18.71 15.56 -15.72
CA THR A 247 19.56 16.01 -14.61
C THR A 247 19.20 17.43 -14.15
N ALA A 248 18.85 18.32 -15.09
CA ALA A 248 18.37 19.66 -14.74
C ALA A 248 17.02 19.59 -13.99
N TYR A 249 16.09 18.78 -14.46
CA TYR A 249 14.82 18.53 -13.76
C TYR A 249 15.01 17.92 -12.36
N GLN A 250 15.85 16.91 -12.21
CA GLN A 250 16.13 16.26 -10.92
C GLN A 250 16.70 17.25 -9.88
N ARG A 251 17.55 18.19 -10.33
CA ARG A 251 18.22 19.14 -9.43
C ARG A 251 17.42 20.38 -9.12
N GLY A 252 16.75 20.94 -10.14
CA GLY A 252 16.21 22.28 -10.08
C GLY A 252 14.77 22.45 -10.52
N ALA A 253 14.00 21.37 -10.80
CA ALA A 253 12.61 21.51 -11.20
C ALA A 253 11.77 22.17 -10.11
N VAL A 254 10.92 23.08 -10.51
CA VAL A 254 9.97 23.83 -9.67
C VAL A 254 8.56 23.51 -10.15
N ILE A 255 7.74 23.02 -9.23
CA ILE A 255 6.31 22.87 -9.49
C ILE A 255 5.60 24.17 -9.17
N THR A 256 4.74 24.59 -10.08
CA THR A 256 3.94 25.81 -9.93
C THR A 256 2.48 25.51 -10.16
N SER A 257 1.61 26.12 -9.36
CA SER A 257 0.16 26.01 -9.51
C SER A 257 -0.45 27.40 -9.57
N LYS A 258 -1.35 27.62 -10.53
CA LYS A 258 -2.08 28.90 -10.70
C LYS A 258 -3.56 28.62 -10.93
N VAL A 259 -4.41 29.45 -10.29
CA VAL A 259 -5.87 29.37 -10.50
C VAL A 259 -6.25 29.81 -11.92
N ILE A 260 -7.18 29.09 -12.52
CA ILE A 260 -7.80 29.50 -13.80
C ILE A 260 -8.74 30.67 -13.49
N LYS A 261 -8.45 31.83 -14.10
CA LYS A 261 -9.15 33.11 -13.79
C LYS A 261 -10.65 33.03 -13.74
N LYS A 262 -11.29 32.21 -14.60
CA LYS A 262 -12.73 32.03 -14.66
C LYS A 262 -13.31 31.28 -13.46
N MET A 263 -12.49 30.48 -12.77
CA MET A 263 -12.92 29.63 -11.66
C MET A 263 -12.66 30.23 -10.27
N LYS A 264 -11.89 31.33 -10.21
CA LYS A 264 -11.35 31.89 -8.97
C LYS A 264 -12.39 32.15 -7.88
N ASP A 265 -13.57 32.64 -8.29
CA ASP A 265 -14.62 33.11 -7.38
C ASP A 265 -15.69 32.05 -7.09
N THR A 266 -15.49 30.80 -7.52
CA THR A 266 -16.42 29.70 -7.24
C THR A 266 -16.18 29.09 -5.86
N ASP A 267 -17.22 28.64 -5.18
CA ASP A 267 -17.12 27.96 -3.86
C ASP A 267 -16.25 26.71 -3.93
N GLU A 268 -16.29 26.01 -5.07
CA GLU A 268 -15.46 24.81 -5.31
C GLU A 268 -13.97 25.16 -5.36
N ALA A 269 -13.61 26.29 -6.00
CA ALA A 269 -12.24 26.72 -6.10
C ALA A 269 -11.66 27.17 -4.75
N GLN A 270 -12.48 27.72 -3.84
CA GLN A 270 -12.02 28.15 -2.52
C GLN A 270 -11.39 27.01 -1.71
N LYS A 271 -11.74 25.76 -1.98
CA LYS A 271 -11.11 24.58 -1.37
C LYS A 271 -9.62 24.46 -1.73
N PHE A 272 -9.20 25.04 -2.86
CA PHE A 272 -7.84 25.05 -3.38
C PHE A 272 -7.15 26.41 -3.24
N ALA A 273 -7.68 27.32 -2.41
CA ALA A 273 -7.17 28.69 -2.27
C ALA A 273 -5.66 28.74 -1.94
N ASP A 274 -5.17 27.80 -1.17
CA ASP A 274 -3.74 27.70 -0.79
C ASP A 274 -2.83 27.41 -2.01
N TYR A 275 -3.40 26.97 -3.15
CA TYR A 275 -2.68 26.63 -4.40
C TYR A 275 -2.98 27.59 -5.56
N PHE A 276 -3.64 28.72 -5.34
CA PHE A 276 -4.00 29.69 -6.39
C PHE A 276 -2.78 30.38 -7.02
N ASP A 277 -1.71 30.59 -6.24
CA ASP A 277 -0.43 31.06 -6.70
C ASP A 277 0.67 30.39 -5.83
N PHE A 278 0.98 29.15 -6.17
CA PHE A 278 1.87 28.31 -5.38
C PHE A 278 3.10 27.93 -6.20
N SER A 279 4.27 27.92 -5.56
CA SER A 279 5.55 27.54 -6.18
C SER A 279 6.49 26.95 -5.14
N GLU A 280 7.02 25.75 -5.42
CA GLU A 280 8.09 25.15 -4.60
C GLU A 280 8.97 24.19 -5.42
N PRO A 281 10.22 23.88 -4.99
CA PRO A 281 11.03 22.87 -5.63
C PRO A 281 10.34 21.50 -5.62
N LEU A 282 10.23 20.86 -6.79
CA LEU A 282 9.53 19.57 -6.95
C LEU A 282 10.03 18.50 -5.96
N ARG A 283 11.34 18.43 -5.71
CA ARG A 283 11.95 17.48 -4.76
C ARG A 283 11.51 17.68 -3.29
N ARG A 284 10.96 18.85 -2.94
CA ARG A 284 10.46 19.19 -1.60
C ARG A 284 8.93 19.13 -1.51
N CYS A 285 8.27 18.98 -2.67
CA CYS A 285 6.82 18.91 -2.71
C CYS A 285 6.34 17.60 -2.09
N ASN A 286 5.62 17.71 -0.99
CA ASN A 286 5.04 16.56 -0.31
C ASN A 286 3.89 15.97 -1.12
N SER A 287 3.70 14.65 -1.02
CA SER A 287 2.70 13.88 -1.79
C SER A 287 1.29 14.44 -1.67
N HIS A 288 0.85 14.82 -0.47
CA HIS A 288 -0.49 15.39 -0.26
C HIS A 288 -0.71 16.73 -0.99
N ARG A 289 0.33 17.59 -1.09
CA ARG A 289 0.23 18.85 -1.83
C ARG A 289 0.18 18.59 -3.33
N LEU A 290 1.01 17.66 -3.80
CA LEU A 290 1.01 17.26 -5.21
C LEU A 290 -0.36 16.70 -5.60
N LEU A 291 -0.91 15.77 -4.81
CA LEU A 291 -2.23 15.19 -5.06
C LEU A 291 -3.35 16.25 -5.00
N ALA A 292 -3.28 17.19 -4.05
CA ALA A 292 -4.23 18.30 -3.98
C ALA A 292 -4.18 19.18 -5.24
N MET A 293 -2.97 19.54 -5.71
CA MET A 293 -2.80 20.35 -6.94
C MET A 293 -3.29 19.59 -8.17
N ARG A 294 -2.97 18.27 -8.30
CA ARG A 294 -3.45 17.44 -9.41
C ARG A 294 -4.96 17.27 -9.40
N ARG A 295 -5.58 17.08 -8.23
CA ARG A 295 -7.05 17.09 -8.11
C ARG A 295 -7.66 18.41 -8.58
N GLY A 296 -7.07 19.55 -8.20
CA GLY A 296 -7.51 20.86 -8.66
C GLY A 296 -7.34 21.06 -10.18
N GLU A 297 -6.31 20.45 -10.76
CA GLU A 297 -6.08 20.44 -12.21
C GLU A 297 -7.10 19.58 -12.95
N ASP A 298 -7.37 18.36 -12.47
CA ASP A 298 -8.37 17.44 -13.03
C ASP A 298 -9.78 18.02 -12.98
N GLN A 299 -10.08 18.82 -11.94
CA GLN A 299 -11.34 19.56 -11.82
C GLN A 299 -11.38 20.84 -12.67
N GLY A 300 -10.31 21.16 -13.40
CA GLY A 300 -10.23 22.37 -14.23
C GLY A 300 -10.18 23.68 -13.43
N ILE A 301 -9.79 23.64 -12.17
CA ILE A 301 -9.67 24.81 -11.28
C ILE A 301 -8.26 25.38 -11.31
N LEU A 302 -7.26 24.51 -11.25
CA LEU A 302 -5.84 24.86 -11.24
C LEU A 302 -5.18 24.55 -12.59
N ARG A 303 -4.10 25.23 -12.86
CA ARG A 303 -3.13 24.88 -13.90
C ARG A 303 -1.80 24.58 -13.23
N VAL A 304 -1.34 23.35 -13.34
CA VAL A 304 -0.08 22.88 -12.76
C VAL A 304 0.98 22.74 -13.84
N SER A 305 2.21 23.21 -13.59
CA SER A 305 3.35 23.05 -14.50
C SER A 305 4.61 22.79 -13.71
N ILE A 306 5.54 22.06 -14.34
CA ILE A 306 6.85 21.76 -13.78
C ILE A 306 7.88 22.40 -14.70
N THR A 307 8.65 23.36 -14.18
CA THR A 307 9.56 24.17 -14.98
C THR A 307 11.00 24.10 -14.45
N ILE A 308 11.96 24.33 -15.35
CA ILE A 308 13.38 24.44 -15.03
C ILE A 308 13.94 25.74 -15.61
N ASP A 309 15.16 26.07 -15.25
CA ASP A 309 15.90 27.14 -15.93
C ASP A 309 16.24 26.71 -17.37
N SER A 310 15.47 27.26 -18.32
CA SER A 310 15.58 26.92 -19.73
C SER A 310 16.88 27.45 -20.35
N GLU A 311 17.38 28.62 -19.94
CA GLU A 311 18.54 29.25 -20.52
C GLU A 311 19.82 28.48 -20.17
N GLU A 312 19.96 28.11 -18.89
CA GLU A 312 21.09 27.29 -18.45
C GLU A 312 21.07 25.94 -19.15
N CYS A 313 19.88 25.33 -19.28
CA CYS A 313 19.72 24.03 -19.91
C CYS A 313 20.07 24.04 -21.38
N ILE A 314 19.57 25.02 -22.15
CA ILE A 314 19.88 25.22 -23.56
C ILE A 314 21.39 25.44 -23.72
N SER A 315 22.01 26.27 -22.87
CA SER A 315 23.46 26.52 -22.90
C SER A 315 24.28 25.24 -22.72
N ARG A 316 23.84 24.34 -21.77
CA ARG A 316 24.50 23.06 -21.56
C ARG A 316 24.33 22.12 -22.75
N LEU A 317 23.14 22.07 -23.35
CA LEU A 317 22.86 21.27 -24.55
C LEU A 317 23.68 21.75 -25.73
N THR A 318 23.71 23.06 -25.99
CA THR A 318 24.45 23.64 -27.11
C THR A 318 25.92 23.25 -27.05
N ARG A 319 26.55 23.25 -25.86
CA ARG A 319 27.97 22.85 -25.70
C ARG A 319 28.24 21.40 -26.07
N GLN A 320 27.20 20.52 -26.12
CA GLN A 320 27.38 19.13 -26.54
C GLN A 320 27.48 18.99 -28.05
N PHE A 321 26.78 19.83 -28.79
CA PHE A 321 26.65 19.73 -30.24
C PHE A 321 27.47 20.77 -31.02
N VAL A 322 27.84 21.87 -30.36
CA VAL A 322 28.46 23.05 -31.01
C VAL A 322 29.81 23.35 -30.39
N ARG A 323 30.85 23.53 -31.24
CA ARG A 323 32.18 23.97 -30.85
C ARG A 323 32.62 25.16 -31.73
N GLY A 324 33.05 26.26 -31.11
CA GLY A 324 33.50 27.47 -31.81
C GLY A 324 32.34 28.37 -32.31
N HIS A 325 32.61 29.16 -33.30
CA HIS A 325 31.70 30.19 -33.87
C HIS A 325 31.65 30.08 -35.38
N GLY A 326 30.50 30.25 -35.99
CA GLY A 326 30.30 30.22 -37.42
C GLY A 326 28.84 30.07 -37.80
N VAL A 327 28.54 30.05 -39.09
CA VAL A 327 27.16 29.95 -39.58
C VAL A 327 26.54 28.57 -39.22
N CYS A 328 27.26 27.46 -39.43
CA CYS A 328 26.79 26.13 -39.07
C CYS A 328 26.60 26.00 -37.56
N GLN A 329 27.48 26.61 -36.75
CA GLN A 329 27.34 26.63 -35.29
C GLN A 329 26.08 27.38 -34.85
N THR A 330 25.77 28.51 -35.50
CA THR A 330 24.53 29.27 -35.22
C THR A 330 23.28 28.47 -35.60
N LEU A 331 23.29 27.82 -36.77
CA LEU A 331 22.18 27.00 -37.23
C LEU A 331 21.93 25.82 -36.31
N VAL A 332 22.97 25.09 -35.87
CA VAL A 332 22.84 24.00 -34.94
C VAL A 332 22.38 24.50 -33.56
N SER A 333 22.86 25.66 -33.10
CA SER A 333 22.38 26.27 -31.83
C SER A 333 20.89 26.59 -31.87
N GLN A 334 20.37 27.12 -32.98
CA GLN A 334 18.93 27.37 -33.19
C GLN A 334 18.15 26.04 -33.20
N ALA A 335 18.68 25.01 -33.89
CA ALA A 335 18.04 23.70 -33.90
C ALA A 335 18.03 23.03 -32.51
N VAL A 336 19.08 23.19 -31.70
CA VAL A 336 19.14 22.73 -30.30
C VAL A 336 18.11 23.45 -29.43
N GLU A 337 17.97 24.78 -29.60
CA GLU A 337 16.97 25.55 -28.88
C GLU A 337 15.52 25.13 -29.25
N ASP A 338 15.25 24.97 -30.56
CA ASP A 338 13.95 24.46 -31.04
C ASP A 338 13.69 23.05 -30.54
N SER A 339 14.69 22.15 -30.63
CA SER A 339 14.61 20.78 -30.10
C SER A 339 14.28 20.80 -28.62
N PHE A 340 14.95 21.63 -27.81
CA PHE A 340 14.64 21.72 -26.38
C PHE A 340 13.22 22.22 -26.16
N LYS A 341 12.83 23.35 -26.74
CA LYS A 341 11.53 24.00 -26.46
C LYS A 341 10.35 23.17 -26.96
N ARG A 342 10.46 22.57 -28.13
CA ARG A 342 9.35 21.89 -28.81
C ARG A 342 9.28 20.37 -28.55
N LEU A 343 10.43 19.69 -28.37
CA LEU A 343 10.51 18.23 -28.33
C LEU A 343 10.96 17.69 -26.98
N ILE A 344 12.12 18.11 -26.46
CA ILE A 344 12.72 17.51 -25.27
C ILE A 344 12.00 17.98 -24.00
N ASN A 345 11.89 19.31 -23.82
CA ASN A 345 11.33 19.85 -22.58
C ASN A 345 9.89 19.40 -22.30
N PRO A 346 8.93 19.46 -23.25
CA PRO A 346 7.58 18.96 -23.02
C PRO A 346 7.54 17.46 -22.72
N SER A 347 8.43 16.67 -23.36
CA SER A 347 8.54 15.23 -23.13
C SER A 347 9.06 14.92 -21.73
N ILE A 348 10.12 15.62 -21.27
CA ILE A 348 10.72 15.41 -19.95
C ILE A 348 9.84 16.02 -18.85
N GLU A 349 9.20 17.17 -19.08
CA GLU A 349 8.19 17.72 -18.16
C GLU A 349 7.09 16.69 -17.87
N ASN A 350 6.55 16.05 -18.93
CA ASN A 350 5.51 15.02 -18.80
C ASN A 350 6.03 13.77 -18.07
N GLU A 351 7.28 13.37 -18.35
CA GLU A 351 7.98 12.29 -17.63
C GLU A 351 8.05 12.58 -16.13
N PHE A 352 8.50 13.79 -15.74
CA PHE A 352 8.56 14.19 -14.34
C PHE A 352 7.21 14.42 -13.69
N ALA A 353 6.21 14.85 -14.45
CA ALA A 353 4.83 14.92 -13.99
C ALA A 353 4.30 13.53 -13.63
N THR A 354 4.54 12.53 -14.49
CA THR A 354 4.16 11.13 -14.26
C THR A 354 4.91 10.53 -13.07
N LEU A 355 6.25 10.62 -13.05
CA LEU A 355 7.09 10.08 -11.98
C LEU A 355 6.77 10.68 -10.61
N SER A 356 6.53 12.00 -10.56
CA SER A 356 6.16 12.65 -9.30
C SER A 356 4.78 12.22 -8.81
N LYS A 357 3.83 12.00 -9.73
CA LYS A 357 2.49 11.48 -9.41
C LYS A 357 2.56 10.04 -8.90
N GLU A 358 3.30 9.17 -9.60
CA GLU A 358 3.49 7.78 -9.19
C GLU A 358 4.10 7.67 -7.79
N ARG A 359 5.13 8.47 -7.51
CA ARG A 359 5.72 8.53 -6.18
C ARG A 359 4.71 9.00 -5.12
N ALA A 360 3.92 10.03 -5.43
CA ALA A 360 2.90 10.54 -4.51
C ALA A 360 1.80 9.50 -4.26
N ASP A 361 1.41 8.75 -5.28
CA ASP A 361 0.46 7.65 -5.16
C ASP A 361 0.99 6.53 -4.25
N GLU A 362 2.24 6.11 -4.45
CA GLU A 362 2.87 5.07 -3.63
C GLU A 362 2.96 5.48 -2.16
N GLU A 363 3.37 6.72 -1.88
CA GLU A 363 3.42 7.24 -0.52
C GLU A 363 2.04 7.35 0.12
N ALA A 364 1.01 7.75 -0.63
CA ALA A 364 -0.36 7.82 -0.14
C ALA A 364 -0.96 6.42 0.10
N ILE A 365 -0.76 5.48 -0.83
CA ILE A 365 -1.23 4.10 -0.71
C ILE A 365 -0.63 3.42 0.53
N LYS A 366 0.65 3.66 0.86
CA LYS A 366 1.26 3.15 2.10
C LYS A 366 0.51 3.62 3.35
N VAL A 367 0.12 4.90 3.40
CA VAL A 367 -0.69 5.42 4.51
C VAL A 367 -2.07 4.77 4.54
N PHE A 368 -2.70 4.61 3.39
CA PHE A 368 -4.03 3.99 3.31
C PHE A 368 -4.01 2.51 3.73
N THR A 369 -2.98 1.76 3.34
CA THR A 369 -2.82 0.36 3.76
C THR A 369 -2.59 0.25 5.26
N GLU A 370 -1.81 1.16 5.85
CA GLU A 370 -1.60 1.18 7.30
C GLU A 370 -2.88 1.57 8.07
N ASN A 371 -3.63 2.56 7.60
CA ASN A 371 -4.92 2.91 8.17
C ASN A 371 -5.91 1.73 8.08
N LEU A 372 -5.97 1.04 6.94
CA LEU A 372 -6.79 -0.17 6.79
C LEU A 372 -6.35 -1.28 7.75
N ARG A 373 -5.05 -1.51 7.87
CA ARG A 373 -4.48 -2.50 8.79
C ARG A 373 -4.93 -2.24 10.23
N GLN A 374 -4.86 -1.00 10.68
CA GLN A 374 -5.25 -0.60 12.01
C GLN A 374 -6.77 -0.76 12.24
N LEU A 375 -7.59 -0.44 11.24
CA LEU A 375 -9.04 -0.68 11.30
C LEU A 375 -9.36 -2.17 11.43
N LEU A 376 -8.74 -3.01 10.60
CA LEU A 376 -8.98 -4.47 10.59
C LEU A 376 -8.47 -5.15 11.87
N LEU A 377 -7.36 -4.66 12.42
CA LEU A 377 -6.75 -5.16 13.65
C LEU A 377 -7.25 -4.45 14.91
N SER A 378 -8.32 -3.66 14.83
CA SER A 378 -8.94 -3.09 16.01
C SER A 378 -9.44 -4.17 16.97
N PRO A 379 -9.34 -3.95 18.30
CA PRO A 379 -9.74 -4.94 19.30
C PRO A 379 -11.20 -5.37 19.16
N PRO A 380 -11.53 -6.68 19.12
CA PRO A 380 -12.90 -7.16 19.10
C PRO A 380 -13.50 -7.23 20.51
N LEU A 381 -14.77 -6.92 20.65
CA LEU A 381 -15.52 -7.18 21.88
C LEU A 381 -15.72 -8.67 22.14
N GLY A 382 -15.71 -9.48 21.08
CA GLY A 382 -15.98 -10.91 21.12
C GLY A 382 -17.48 -11.24 21.13
N GLN A 383 -17.78 -12.49 21.52
CA GLN A 383 -19.14 -13.05 21.48
C GLN A 383 -19.99 -12.53 22.66
N LYS A 384 -20.60 -11.36 22.47
CA LYS A 384 -21.50 -10.71 23.44
C LYS A 384 -22.78 -10.23 22.76
N ARG A 385 -23.84 -10.09 23.54
CA ARG A 385 -25.10 -9.52 23.05
C ARG A 385 -24.98 -8.01 22.92
N VAL A 386 -25.14 -7.52 21.70
CA VAL A 386 -24.92 -6.11 21.37
C VAL A 386 -26.22 -5.46 20.91
N LEU A 387 -26.49 -4.29 21.43
CA LEU A 387 -27.47 -3.37 20.87
C LEU A 387 -26.70 -2.38 19.97
N ALA A 388 -26.98 -2.43 18.69
CA ALA A 388 -26.40 -1.52 17.70
C ALA A 388 -27.36 -0.37 17.41
N LEU A 389 -26.84 0.85 17.32
CA LEU A 389 -27.59 2.05 17.03
C LEU A 389 -26.93 2.79 15.87
N ASP A 390 -27.67 2.92 14.76
CA ASP A 390 -27.33 3.77 13.62
C ASP A 390 -28.02 5.14 13.84
N PRO A 391 -27.27 6.20 14.18
CA PRO A 391 -27.85 7.48 14.58
C PRO A 391 -28.42 8.26 13.41
N GLY A 392 -29.47 9.06 13.67
CA GLY A 392 -30.07 9.92 12.66
C GLY A 392 -31.09 10.90 13.25
N PHE A 393 -31.17 12.11 12.68
CA PHE A 393 -32.13 13.13 13.09
C PHE A 393 -33.51 12.88 12.48
N ALA A 394 -33.72 13.21 11.22
CA ALA A 394 -35.01 13.20 10.56
C ALA A 394 -35.63 11.80 10.41
N ASN A 395 -34.83 10.81 10.06
CA ASN A 395 -35.25 9.43 9.82
C ASN A 395 -35.25 8.57 11.09
N GLY A 396 -34.89 9.15 12.23
CA GLY A 396 -34.76 8.47 13.52
C GLY A 396 -33.51 7.62 13.64
N CYS A 397 -33.26 7.11 14.86
CA CYS A 397 -32.19 6.19 15.17
C CYS A 397 -32.66 4.75 14.97
N LYS A 398 -31.97 3.97 14.14
CA LYS A 398 -32.30 2.56 13.90
C LYS A 398 -31.53 1.71 14.92
N ILE A 399 -32.25 0.84 15.57
CA ILE A 399 -31.70 -0.08 16.56
C ILE A 399 -31.77 -1.50 16.05
N ALA A 400 -30.71 -2.27 16.26
CA ALA A 400 -30.65 -3.71 16.05
C ALA A 400 -30.11 -4.40 17.31
N CYS A 401 -30.84 -5.35 17.85
CA CYS A 401 -30.38 -6.22 18.93
C CYS A 401 -29.81 -7.49 18.37
N LEU A 402 -28.55 -7.81 18.71
CA LEU A 402 -27.80 -8.96 18.19
C LEU A 402 -27.51 -9.97 19.31
N ASP A 403 -27.53 -11.26 18.97
CA ASP A 403 -27.06 -12.33 19.84
C ASP A 403 -25.51 -12.42 19.86
N GLU A 404 -24.97 -13.41 20.58
CA GLU A 404 -23.52 -13.63 20.71
C GLU A 404 -22.84 -14.06 19.39
N GLN A 405 -23.62 -14.50 18.41
CA GLN A 405 -23.17 -14.88 17.06
C GLN A 405 -23.37 -13.76 16.03
N GLY A 406 -23.95 -12.61 16.44
CA GLY A 406 -24.26 -11.49 15.55
C GLY A 406 -25.52 -11.69 14.70
N ASN A 407 -26.42 -12.62 15.07
CA ASN A 407 -27.73 -12.76 14.43
C ASN A 407 -28.68 -11.72 14.96
N LEU A 408 -29.59 -11.24 14.12
CA LEU A 408 -30.60 -10.26 14.50
C LEU A 408 -31.68 -10.92 15.36
N LEU A 409 -31.89 -10.40 16.57
CA LEU A 409 -32.96 -10.79 17.48
C LEU A 409 -34.18 -9.88 17.35
N HIS A 410 -33.95 -8.57 17.17
CA HIS A 410 -35.00 -7.56 17.08
C HIS A 410 -34.46 -6.27 16.46
N HIS A 411 -35.30 -5.54 15.76
CA HIS A 411 -34.98 -4.18 15.31
C HIS A 411 -36.15 -3.24 15.55
N GLU A 412 -35.83 -1.95 15.79
CA GLU A 412 -36.85 -0.90 16.05
C GLU A 412 -36.25 0.46 15.68
N ILE A 413 -37.11 1.42 15.28
CA ILE A 413 -36.70 2.81 15.00
C ILE A 413 -37.20 3.69 16.14
N ILE A 414 -36.32 4.45 16.79
CA ILE A 414 -36.65 5.39 17.81
C ILE A 414 -36.37 6.83 17.36
N TYR A 415 -37.07 7.82 17.94
CA TYR A 415 -36.93 9.23 17.55
C TYR A 415 -36.58 10.12 18.75
N PRO A 416 -35.38 9.98 19.33
CA PRO A 416 -34.98 10.77 20.50
C PRO A 416 -34.64 12.23 20.15
N HIS A 417 -34.32 12.51 18.88
CA HIS A 417 -33.81 13.80 18.43
C HIS A 417 -34.85 14.62 17.66
N PRO A 418 -34.66 15.96 17.52
CA PRO A 418 -35.45 16.78 16.64
C PRO A 418 -35.47 16.24 15.19
N PRO A 419 -36.57 16.42 14.42
CA PRO A 419 -37.75 17.22 14.72
C PRO A 419 -38.84 16.55 15.58
N ARG A 420 -38.79 15.22 15.75
CA ARG A 420 -39.83 14.48 16.48
C ARG A 420 -39.68 14.52 18.00
N ASN A 421 -38.47 14.52 18.52
CA ASN A 421 -38.10 14.67 19.93
C ASN A 421 -38.93 13.79 20.89
N GLN A 422 -39.11 12.52 20.57
CA GLN A 422 -39.88 11.54 21.38
C GLN A 422 -39.02 10.87 22.45
N VAL A 423 -38.32 11.66 23.23
CA VAL A 423 -37.29 11.20 24.22
C VAL A 423 -37.84 10.15 25.19
N ARG A 424 -39.01 10.36 25.75
CA ARG A 424 -39.60 9.43 26.74
C ARG A 424 -39.90 8.07 26.12
N GLN A 425 -40.57 8.05 24.97
CA GLN A 425 -40.90 6.79 24.26
C GLN A 425 -39.64 6.04 23.85
N ALA A 426 -38.65 6.78 23.33
CA ALA A 426 -37.37 6.24 22.94
C ALA A 426 -36.62 5.62 24.15
N THR A 427 -36.63 6.28 25.33
CA THR A 427 -36.04 5.74 26.56
C THR A 427 -36.74 4.47 27.04
N GLU A 428 -38.08 4.42 27.02
CA GLU A 428 -38.85 3.25 27.42
C GLU A 428 -38.57 2.07 26.46
N ALA A 429 -38.50 2.33 25.15
CA ALA A 429 -38.15 1.33 24.14
C ALA A 429 -36.73 0.78 24.33
N LEU A 430 -35.74 1.67 24.52
CA LEU A 430 -34.34 1.28 24.74
C LEU A 430 -34.18 0.40 25.99
N GLN A 431 -34.74 0.81 27.11
CA GLN A 431 -34.69 0.09 28.37
C GLN A 431 -35.39 -1.27 28.27
N ARG A 432 -36.52 -1.33 27.57
CA ARG A 432 -37.24 -2.60 27.29
C ARG A 432 -36.35 -3.55 26.50
N MET A 433 -35.74 -3.11 25.40
CA MET A 433 -34.85 -3.92 24.57
C MET A 433 -33.64 -4.43 25.34
N ILE A 434 -32.96 -3.59 26.12
CA ILE A 434 -31.79 -3.98 26.93
C ILE A 434 -32.17 -5.10 27.91
N ARG A 435 -33.30 -5.00 28.59
CA ARG A 435 -33.75 -6.01 29.56
C ARG A 435 -34.20 -7.29 28.89
N THR A 436 -35.01 -7.19 27.81
CA THR A 436 -35.58 -8.34 27.11
C THR A 436 -34.52 -9.21 26.46
N TYR A 437 -33.58 -8.57 25.77
CA TYR A 437 -32.54 -9.27 25.01
C TYR A 437 -31.23 -9.43 25.79
N LYS A 438 -31.18 -9.00 27.06
CA LYS A 438 -30.03 -9.12 27.97
C LYS A 438 -28.76 -8.52 27.34
N ILE A 439 -28.86 -7.30 26.85
CA ILE A 439 -27.77 -6.60 26.15
C ILE A 439 -26.59 -6.35 27.10
N GLU A 440 -25.40 -6.71 26.67
CA GLU A 440 -24.16 -6.57 27.43
C GLU A 440 -23.34 -5.34 27.01
N ALA A 441 -23.51 -4.88 25.76
CA ALA A 441 -22.80 -3.71 25.23
C ALA A 441 -23.66 -2.97 24.19
N ILE A 442 -23.37 -1.69 24.01
CA ILE A 442 -24.07 -0.82 23.05
C ILE A 442 -23.07 -0.25 22.07
N ALA A 443 -23.31 -0.47 20.76
CA ALA A 443 -22.53 0.08 19.65
C ALA A 443 -23.30 1.25 19.06
N ILE A 444 -22.69 2.42 18.92
CA ILE A 444 -23.27 3.59 18.26
C ILE A 444 -22.37 3.96 17.07
N GLY A 445 -22.94 4.09 15.87
CA GLY A 445 -22.22 4.59 14.69
C GLY A 445 -21.69 6.00 14.93
N ASN A 446 -20.52 6.32 14.38
CA ASN A 446 -19.87 7.63 14.58
C ASN A 446 -20.32 8.72 13.59
N GLY A 447 -21.37 8.49 12.82
CA GLY A 447 -21.88 9.47 11.87
C GLY A 447 -22.72 10.58 12.45
N THR A 448 -23.63 11.10 11.62
CA THR A 448 -24.51 12.21 12.00
C THR A 448 -25.37 11.86 13.24
N ALA A 449 -25.46 12.78 14.20
CA ALA A 449 -26.18 12.59 15.48
C ALA A 449 -25.60 11.55 16.45
N SER A 450 -24.35 11.10 16.24
CA SER A 450 -23.71 10.09 17.11
C SER A 450 -23.53 10.55 18.55
N ARG A 451 -23.21 11.80 18.77
CA ARG A 451 -22.97 12.39 20.09
C ARG A 451 -24.25 12.57 20.86
N GLU A 452 -25.25 13.15 20.22
CA GLU A 452 -26.58 13.33 20.80
C GLU A 452 -27.19 11.96 21.13
N SER A 453 -26.95 10.96 20.28
CA SER A 453 -27.40 9.58 20.54
C SER A 453 -26.63 8.95 21.71
N LYS A 454 -25.31 9.18 21.83
CA LYS A 454 -24.51 8.71 22.97
C LYS A 454 -24.97 9.34 24.27
N GLU A 455 -25.22 10.65 24.28
CA GLU A 455 -25.75 11.36 25.42
C GLU A 455 -27.15 10.87 25.81
N PHE A 456 -28.06 10.72 24.82
CA PHE A 456 -29.37 10.16 25.03
C PHE A 456 -29.34 8.76 25.67
N VAL A 457 -28.51 7.87 25.11
CA VAL A 457 -28.35 6.50 25.62
C VAL A 457 -27.78 6.54 27.05
N GLY A 458 -26.74 7.33 27.31
CA GLY A 458 -26.12 7.50 28.62
C GLY A 458 -27.14 7.99 29.67
N ASN A 459 -27.93 9.01 29.35
CA ASN A 459 -28.98 9.54 30.22
C ASN A 459 -30.10 8.51 30.43
N SER A 460 -30.43 7.71 29.43
CA SER A 460 -31.47 6.66 29.52
C SER A 460 -31.07 5.47 30.39
N LEU A 461 -29.77 5.23 30.58
CA LEU A 461 -29.21 4.14 31.38
C LEU A 461 -28.94 4.54 32.82
N THR A 462 -28.82 5.85 33.10
CA THR A 462 -28.63 6.36 34.45
C THR A 462 -29.94 6.23 35.22
N PRO A 463 -29.97 5.63 36.43
CA PRO A 463 -31.18 5.60 37.25
C PRO A 463 -31.64 7.02 37.56
N GLN A 464 -32.77 7.45 37.00
CA GLN A 464 -33.36 8.73 37.40
C GLN A 464 -33.77 8.63 38.86
N PRO A 465 -33.41 9.59 39.73
CA PRO A 465 -33.97 9.66 41.05
C PRO A 465 -35.51 9.72 40.93
N PRO A 466 -36.25 8.99 41.76
CA PRO A 466 -37.70 8.95 41.65
C PRO A 466 -38.25 10.39 41.63
N LEU A 467 -39.00 10.73 40.58
CA LEU A 467 -39.72 12.00 40.52
C LEU A 467 -40.51 12.18 41.81
N ARG A 468 -40.16 13.19 42.60
CA ARG A 468 -40.94 13.60 43.76
C ARG A 468 -42.33 13.87 43.23
N ARG A 469 -43.29 12.97 43.51
CA ARG A 469 -44.71 13.22 43.26
C ARG A 469 -45.03 14.58 43.93
N GLU A 470 -45.35 15.59 43.15
CA GLU A 470 -45.99 16.78 43.63
C GLU A 470 -47.32 16.35 44.29
N ARG A 471 -47.29 16.22 45.59
CA ARG A 471 -48.54 16.12 46.33
C ARG A 471 -49.25 17.43 46.10
N GLY A 472 -50.52 17.31 45.69
CA GLY A 472 -51.40 18.43 45.40
C GLY A 472 -51.34 19.53 46.46
N ARG A 473 -51.43 20.75 46.04
CA ARG A 473 -51.65 21.93 46.84
C ARG A 473 -52.93 21.74 47.58
N GLU A 474 -52.84 21.38 48.85
CA GLU A 474 -53.89 21.73 49.83
C GLU A 474 -53.62 23.12 50.32
N ALA A 475 -54.65 23.92 50.29
CA ALA A 475 -54.67 25.35 50.68
C ALA A 475 -54.24 25.55 52.13
N LEU A 476 -53.33 26.48 52.35
CA LEU A 476 -53.00 26.99 53.67
C LEU A 476 -53.95 28.15 54.04
N PRO A 477 -54.42 28.18 55.25
CA PRO A 477 -55.13 29.39 55.79
C PRO A 477 -54.17 30.51 56.20
N SER A 478 -54.64 31.69 55.99
CA SER A 478 -54.04 33.00 56.21
C SER A 478 -53.58 33.32 57.67
N SER A 479 -52.41 33.95 57.75
CA SER A 479 -51.86 35.01 58.71
C SER A 479 -52.24 35.01 60.18
N PRO A 480 -51.49 35.64 61.13
CA PRO A 480 -51.03 37.00 61.00
C PRO A 480 -49.61 37.37 61.59
N GLU A 481 -49.20 38.55 61.12
CA GLU A 481 -48.31 39.58 61.64
C GLU A 481 -47.41 39.42 62.88
N GLY A 482 -46.12 39.85 62.65
CA GLY A 482 -45.45 40.64 63.65
C GLY A 482 -44.15 40.09 64.25
N GLY A 483 -43.06 40.72 63.93
CA GLY A 483 -41.85 40.51 64.67
C GLY A 483 -40.53 40.91 63.97
N ARG A 484 -40.13 42.16 64.25
CA ARG A 484 -38.86 42.74 63.79
C ARG A 484 -37.64 42.23 64.57
N VAL A 485 -36.48 42.03 63.74
CA VAL A 485 -35.11 42.54 64.01
C VAL A 485 -34.23 41.76 65.02
N PRO A 486 -32.90 41.79 65.05
CA PRO A 486 -31.96 42.53 64.20
C PRO A 486 -30.75 41.73 63.67
N MET A 487 -30.07 42.37 62.69
CA MET A 487 -28.71 42.15 62.28
C MET A 487 -27.71 42.04 63.43
N ARG A 488 -26.82 41.09 63.37
CA ARG A 488 -25.49 41.20 63.94
C ARG A 488 -24.44 40.65 63.00
N THR A 489 -23.61 41.55 62.48
CA THR A 489 -22.30 41.37 61.90
C THR A 489 -21.34 40.69 62.87
N ARG A 490 -20.62 39.71 62.42
CA ARG A 490 -19.26 39.42 62.87
C ARG A 490 -18.44 38.70 61.76
N GLU A 491 -17.41 39.38 61.33
CA GLU A 491 -16.26 38.87 60.62
C GLU A 491 -15.59 37.77 61.49
N ASP A 492 -15.25 36.65 60.90
CA ASP A 492 -14.07 35.90 61.29
C ASP A 492 -13.44 35.20 60.13
N LYS A 493 -12.20 35.56 59.87
CA LYS A 493 -11.24 34.97 58.94
C LYS A 493 -10.87 33.57 59.42
N GLY A 494 -11.11 32.61 58.61
CA GLY A 494 -10.57 31.23 58.73
C GLY A 494 -10.27 30.66 57.42
N THR A 495 -9.08 30.91 56.92
CA THR A 495 -8.51 30.26 55.74
C THR A 495 -8.36 28.76 55.99
N LEU A 496 -9.20 27.94 55.39
CA LEU A 496 -9.00 26.50 55.34
C LEU A 496 -8.42 26.14 53.97
N ASN A 497 -7.16 25.74 54.02
CA ASN A 497 -6.42 25.14 52.90
C ASN A 497 -7.14 23.89 52.40
N LEU A 498 -7.73 23.98 51.18
CA LEU A 498 -8.37 22.87 50.47
C LEU A 498 -7.44 22.19 49.47
N SER A 499 -6.14 22.29 49.67
CA SER A 499 -5.13 21.76 48.72
C SER A 499 -4.42 20.49 49.18
N GLN A 500 -4.85 19.84 50.26
CA GLN A 500 -4.18 18.62 50.75
C GLN A 500 -5.02 17.33 50.76
N HIS A 501 -6.27 17.33 50.25
CA HIS A 501 -7.10 16.12 50.22
C HIS A 501 -7.45 15.61 48.83
N LEU A 502 -6.83 16.11 47.73
CA LEU A 502 -7.05 15.65 46.37
C LEU A 502 -5.87 14.87 45.78
N SER A 503 -4.85 14.50 46.57
CA SER A 503 -3.69 13.76 46.07
C SER A 503 -3.66 12.26 46.38
N GLU A 504 -4.68 11.68 46.97
CA GLU A 504 -4.68 10.26 47.37
C GLU A 504 -5.74 9.37 46.70
N VAL A 505 -6.48 9.83 45.68
CA VAL A 505 -7.50 9.01 45.01
C VAL A 505 -7.17 8.74 43.53
N SER A 506 -5.95 8.98 43.08
CA SER A 506 -5.56 8.76 41.67
C SER A 506 -4.56 7.61 41.45
N ALA A 507 -4.67 6.55 42.20
CA ALA A 507 -3.91 5.34 41.94
C ALA A 507 -4.75 4.11 42.29
N SER A 508 -5.79 3.81 41.51
CA SER A 508 -6.36 2.48 41.50
C SER A 508 -6.63 2.05 40.07
N LEU A 509 -5.79 1.13 39.66
CA LEU A 509 -5.95 0.26 38.48
C LEU A 509 -7.43 -0.05 38.21
N SER A 510 -7.86 0.15 36.97
CA SER A 510 -9.13 -0.34 36.49
C SER A 510 -9.14 -1.87 36.59
N PRO A 511 -10.06 -2.47 37.32
CA PRO A 511 -10.15 -3.94 37.33
C PRO A 511 -10.69 -4.46 35.98
N PRO A 512 -10.29 -5.67 35.57
CA PRO A 512 -10.83 -6.30 34.36
C PRO A 512 -12.34 -6.46 34.44
N LEU A 513 -13.04 -6.38 33.30
CA LEU A 513 -14.49 -6.38 33.10
C LEU A 513 -15.27 -7.61 33.66
N SER A 514 -14.59 -8.55 34.30
CA SER A 514 -15.21 -9.75 34.89
C SER A 514 -15.56 -9.58 36.39
N GLY A 515 -16.50 -8.69 36.74
CA GLY A 515 -16.86 -8.61 38.15
C GLY A 515 -17.73 -7.44 38.60
N ARG A 516 -18.54 -6.83 37.71
CA ARG A 516 -19.57 -5.89 38.16
C ARG A 516 -20.97 -6.39 37.91
N SER A 517 -21.53 -7.08 38.87
CA SER A 517 -22.97 -7.29 38.97
C SER A 517 -23.65 -5.93 39.27
N GLY A 518 -24.36 -5.36 38.27
CA GLY A 518 -25.22 -4.19 38.47
C GLY A 518 -24.79 -2.88 37.81
N GLY A 519 -23.85 -2.87 36.84
CA GLY A 519 -23.45 -1.70 36.08
C GLY A 519 -24.20 -1.54 34.76
N ALA A 520 -24.40 -0.31 34.28
CA ALA A 520 -24.95 -0.02 32.96
C ALA A 520 -24.08 -0.64 31.86
N SER A 521 -24.70 -1.13 30.76
CA SER A 521 -23.99 -1.68 29.59
C SER A 521 -23.04 -0.62 29.01
N PRO A 522 -21.76 -0.95 28.76
CA PRO A 522 -20.79 0.00 28.20
C PRO A 522 -21.20 0.45 26.80
N ILE A 523 -20.93 1.72 26.48
CA ILE A 523 -21.26 2.35 25.20
C ILE A 523 -19.99 2.58 24.42
N PHE A 524 -19.97 2.12 23.14
CA PHE A 524 -18.85 2.23 22.23
C PHE A 524 -19.25 3.03 20.99
N LEU A 525 -18.38 3.92 20.53
CA LEU A 525 -18.51 4.59 19.24
C LEU A 525 -17.77 3.76 18.19
N ILE A 526 -18.44 3.42 17.10
CA ILE A 526 -17.94 2.53 16.06
C ILE A 526 -17.96 3.25 14.71
N SER A 527 -16.86 3.15 13.94
CA SER A 527 -16.81 3.69 12.60
C SER A 527 -17.89 3.05 11.72
N GLU A 528 -18.68 3.89 11.05
CA GLU A 528 -19.70 3.45 10.08
C GLU A 528 -19.20 3.50 8.62
N ASP A 529 -17.91 3.78 8.39
CA ASP A 529 -17.32 3.85 7.04
C ASP A 529 -17.61 2.59 6.24
N GLY A 530 -18.18 2.74 5.04
CA GLY A 530 -18.59 1.63 4.19
C GLY A 530 -19.80 0.81 4.68
N ALA A 531 -20.43 1.12 5.81
CA ALA A 531 -21.65 0.42 6.27
C ALA A 531 -22.81 0.58 5.28
N SER A 532 -22.96 1.76 4.66
CA SER A 532 -23.94 2.01 3.60
C SER A 532 -23.69 1.14 2.36
N ILE A 533 -22.42 0.87 2.03
CA ILE A 533 -22.05 0.02 0.89
C ILE A 533 -22.34 -1.44 1.21
N TYR A 534 -21.99 -1.91 2.42
CA TYR A 534 -22.36 -3.24 2.88
C TYR A 534 -23.87 -3.44 2.82
N SER A 535 -24.65 -2.54 3.41
CA SER A 535 -26.11 -2.67 3.53
C SER A 535 -26.82 -2.80 2.18
N ALA A 536 -26.27 -2.17 1.14
CA ALA A 536 -26.77 -2.25 -0.25
C ALA A 536 -26.20 -3.43 -1.04
N SER A 537 -25.18 -4.12 -0.52
CA SER A 537 -24.45 -5.19 -1.22
C SER A 537 -25.28 -6.45 -1.43
N PRO A 538 -24.93 -7.32 -2.41
CA PRO A 538 -25.52 -8.66 -2.55
C PRO A 538 -25.32 -9.51 -1.30
N VAL A 539 -24.18 -9.38 -0.62
CA VAL A 539 -23.84 -10.12 0.61
C VAL A 539 -24.83 -9.82 1.72
N ALA A 540 -25.11 -8.54 1.96
CA ALA A 540 -26.06 -8.14 3.00
C ALA A 540 -27.50 -8.60 2.67
N ARG A 541 -27.87 -8.66 1.38
CA ARG A 541 -29.16 -9.20 0.94
C ARG A 541 -29.26 -10.71 1.14
N GLU A 542 -28.16 -11.43 0.95
CA GLU A 542 -28.12 -12.88 1.20
C GLU A 542 -28.15 -13.19 2.69
N GLU A 543 -27.43 -12.42 3.52
CA GLU A 543 -27.41 -12.60 4.98
C GLU A 543 -28.75 -12.21 5.64
N PHE A 544 -29.38 -11.14 5.17
CA PHE A 544 -30.63 -10.57 5.71
C PHE A 544 -31.64 -10.25 4.60
N PRO A 545 -32.27 -11.26 3.97
CA PRO A 545 -33.14 -11.04 2.81
C PRO A 545 -34.42 -10.25 3.17
N ASN A 546 -34.88 -10.37 4.41
CA ASN A 546 -36.15 -9.77 4.87
C ASN A 546 -35.97 -8.38 5.49
N GLU A 547 -34.71 -7.91 5.67
CA GLU A 547 -34.41 -6.65 6.32
C GLU A 547 -34.21 -5.53 5.29
N ASP A 548 -34.51 -4.31 5.67
CA ASP A 548 -34.26 -3.12 4.86
C ASP A 548 -32.77 -2.70 4.89
N VAL A 549 -32.40 -1.80 4.00
CA VAL A 549 -31.01 -1.30 3.88
C VAL A 549 -30.54 -0.63 5.19
N THR A 550 -31.43 0.07 5.88
CA THR A 550 -31.07 0.82 7.09
C THR A 550 -30.87 -0.11 8.29
N THR A 551 -31.70 -1.14 8.43
CA THR A 551 -31.54 -2.20 9.44
C THR A 551 -30.25 -2.98 9.23
N ARG A 552 -29.92 -3.33 7.97
CA ARG A 552 -28.64 -3.99 7.64
C ARG A 552 -27.44 -3.12 8.03
N GLY A 553 -27.53 -1.80 7.88
CA GLY A 553 -26.53 -0.84 8.33
C GLY A 553 -26.30 -0.90 9.85
N ALA A 554 -27.38 -0.86 10.64
CA ALA A 554 -27.31 -0.97 12.09
C ALA A 554 -26.73 -2.34 12.54
N ILE A 555 -27.12 -3.45 11.89
CA ILE A 555 -26.53 -4.77 12.16
C ILE A 555 -25.02 -4.77 11.93
N SER A 556 -24.56 -4.16 10.82
CA SER A 556 -23.12 -4.08 10.51
C SER A 556 -22.36 -3.31 11.59
N ILE A 557 -22.89 -2.18 12.09
CA ILE A 557 -22.28 -1.41 13.19
C ILE A 557 -22.10 -2.31 14.44
N GLY A 558 -23.11 -3.08 14.81
CA GLY A 558 -23.01 -4.01 15.94
C GLY A 558 -21.99 -5.12 15.75
N ARG A 559 -21.97 -5.73 14.56
CA ARG A 559 -21.00 -6.78 14.21
C ARG A 559 -19.56 -6.26 14.15
N ARG A 560 -19.35 -5.01 13.76
CA ARG A 560 -18.02 -4.38 13.80
C ARG A 560 -17.49 -4.23 15.23
N LEU A 561 -18.35 -3.97 16.21
CA LEU A 561 -17.94 -4.01 17.61
C LEU A 561 -17.58 -5.43 18.05
N MET A 562 -18.33 -6.44 17.61
CA MET A 562 -18.07 -7.84 17.95
C MET A 562 -16.77 -8.35 17.34
N ASP A 563 -16.57 -8.15 16.03
CA ASP A 563 -15.34 -8.47 15.31
C ASP A 563 -15.18 -7.57 14.07
N PRO A 564 -14.36 -6.50 14.14
CA PRO A 564 -14.13 -5.58 13.03
C PRO A 564 -13.62 -6.29 11.77
N LEU A 565 -12.65 -7.21 11.91
CA LEU A 565 -12.06 -7.94 10.79
C LEU A 565 -13.12 -8.80 10.07
N ALA A 566 -13.89 -9.58 10.81
CA ALA A 566 -14.89 -10.49 10.24
C ALA A 566 -16.00 -9.76 9.47
N GLU A 567 -16.32 -8.53 9.86
CA GLU A 567 -17.34 -7.72 9.19
C GLU A 567 -16.77 -6.91 8.03
N LEU A 568 -15.63 -6.23 8.20
CA LEU A 568 -15.05 -5.35 7.18
C LEU A 568 -14.57 -6.10 5.93
N VAL A 569 -14.14 -7.36 6.05
CA VAL A 569 -13.75 -8.19 4.88
C VAL A 569 -14.89 -8.49 3.91
N LYS A 570 -16.14 -8.22 4.29
CA LYS A 570 -17.31 -8.37 3.41
C LYS A 570 -17.47 -7.21 2.42
N ILE A 571 -16.76 -6.12 2.63
CA ILE A 571 -16.80 -4.90 1.83
C ILE A 571 -15.55 -4.87 0.94
N ASP A 572 -15.68 -4.35 -0.28
CA ASP A 572 -14.50 -4.05 -1.11
C ASP A 572 -13.59 -3.07 -0.33
N PRO A 573 -12.32 -3.40 -0.06
CA PRO A 573 -11.43 -2.55 0.72
C PRO A 573 -11.32 -1.11 0.21
N LYS A 574 -11.47 -0.88 -1.09
CA LYS A 574 -11.54 0.47 -1.68
C LYS A 574 -12.75 1.29 -1.25
N SER A 575 -13.77 0.64 -0.74
CA SER A 575 -15.00 1.29 -0.27
C SER A 575 -14.94 1.66 1.21
N ILE A 576 -13.88 1.29 1.90
CA ILE A 576 -13.61 1.70 3.28
C ILE A 576 -12.87 3.03 3.23
N GLY A 577 -13.32 4.02 3.99
CA GLY A 577 -12.68 5.33 4.09
C GLY A 577 -11.35 5.24 4.83
N VAL A 578 -10.24 5.18 4.12
CA VAL A 578 -8.89 5.03 4.69
C VAL A 578 -8.01 6.26 4.47
N GLY A 579 -8.50 7.28 3.76
CA GLY A 579 -7.76 8.52 3.58
C GLY A 579 -8.38 9.52 2.60
N GLN A 580 -7.98 10.79 2.73
CA GLN A 580 -8.59 11.93 2.02
C GLN A 580 -8.43 11.89 0.50
N TYR A 581 -7.31 11.36 -0.02
CA TYR A 581 -6.99 11.32 -1.45
C TYR A 581 -7.13 9.92 -2.06
N GLN A 582 -7.90 9.05 -1.42
CA GLN A 582 -8.06 7.65 -1.83
C GLN A 582 -8.55 7.48 -3.28
N HIS A 583 -9.36 8.40 -3.78
CA HIS A 583 -9.91 8.37 -5.13
C HIS A 583 -9.02 9.02 -6.19
N ASP A 584 -7.93 9.71 -5.79
CA ASP A 584 -7.03 10.43 -6.68
C ASP A 584 -5.76 9.66 -7.04
N VAL A 585 -5.48 8.57 -6.32
CA VAL A 585 -4.34 7.68 -6.58
C VAL A 585 -4.67 6.63 -7.64
N ASP A 586 -3.66 5.93 -8.15
CA ASP A 586 -3.87 4.79 -9.05
C ASP A 586 -4.75 3.73 -8.41
N GLN A 587 -5.95 3.53 -8.99
CA GLN A 587 -6.98 2.65 -8.43
C GLN A 587 -6.63 1.16 -8.52
N SER A 588 -5.76 0.77 -9.46
CA SER A 588 -5.33 -0.62 -9.62
C SER A 588 -4.27 -0.97 -8.58
N LYS A 589 -3.28 -0.10 -8.41
CA LYS A 589 -2.25 -0.23 -7.36
C LYS A 589 -2.90 -0.19 -5.97
N LEU A 590 -3.83 0.75 -5.75
CA LEU A 590 -4.57 0.86 -4.49
C LEU A 590 -5.29 -0.44 -4.16
N LYS A 591 -6.08 -0.96 -5.10
CA LYS A 591 -6.83 -2.21 -4.90
C LYS A 591 -5.90 -3.36 -4.53
N HIS A 592 -4.82 -3.55 -5.28
CA HIS A 592 -3.85 -4.61 -5.03
C HIS A 592 -3.25 -4.52 -3.63
N SER A 593 -2.78 -3.33 -3.23
CA SER A 593 -2.16 -3.10 -1.92
C SER A 593 -3.15 -3.27 -0.76
N LEU A 594 -4.40 -2.83 -0.93
CA LEU A 594 -5.45 -3.02 0.08
C LEU A 594 -5.85 -4.49 0.22
N ASP A 595 -6.01 -5.24 -0.90
CA ASP A 595 -6.32 -6.68 -0.88
C ASP A 595 -5.20 -7.48 -0.19
N GLN A 596 -3.94 -7.15 -0.44
CA GLN A 596 -2.80 -7.74 0.26
C GLN A 596 -2.83 -7.43 1.76
N THR A 597 -3.17 -6.21 2.14
CA THR A 597 -3.30 -5.82 3.56
C THR A 597 -4.40 -6.62 4.26
N VAL A 598 -5.55 -6.80 3.63
CA VAL A 598 -6.63 -7.66 4.17
C VAL A 598 -6.14 -9.09 4.35
N MET A 599 -5.48 -9.65 3.32
CA MET A 599 -4.93 -11.01 3.39
C MET A 599 -3.92 -11.14 4.54
N SER A 600 -3.01 -10.18 4.69
CA SER A 600 -2.03 -10.14 5.78
C SER A 600 -2.72 -10.13 7.15
N CYS A 601 -3.69 -9.23 7.37
CA CYS A 601 -4.43 -9.15 8.64
C CYS A 601 -5.19 -10.42 8.98
N VAL A 602 -5.89 -11.01 8.02
CA VAL A 602 -6.65 -12.26 8.21
C VAL A 602 -5.73 -13.42 8.62
N ASN A 603 -4.59 -13.55 7.95
CA ASN A 603 -3.62 -14.61 8.25
C ASN A 603 -2.84 -14.34 9.55
N GLN A 604 -2.63 -13.07 9.92
CA GLN A 604 -2.01 -12.70 11.20
C GLN A 604 -2.90 -13.07 12.39
N VAL A 605 -4.19 -12.77 12.34
CA VAL A 605 -5.17 -13.10 13.39
C VAL A 605 -5.45 -14.59 13.44
N GLY A 606 -5.55 -15.23 12.27
CA GLY A 606 -6.01 -16.60 12.11
C GLY A 606 -7.54 -16.73 12.18
N VAL A 607 -8.06 -17.76 11.57
CA VAL A 607 -9.50 -17.89 11.27
C VAL A 607 -10.09 -19.13 11.88
N ASN A 608 -11.19 -18.99 12.63
CA ASN A 608 -11.94 -20.14 13.13
C ASN A 608 -12.68 -20.84 11.98
N LEU A 609 -12.27 -22.06 11.67
CA LEU A 609 -12.79 -22.85 10.55
C LEU A 609 -14.29 -23.11 10.63
N ASN A 610 -14.83 -23.21 11.84
CA ASN A 610 -16.22 -23.58 12.07
C ASN A 610 -17.20 -22.38 12.05
N THR A 611 -16.72 -21.17 12.33
CA THR A 611 -17.56 -19.96 12.40
C THR A 611 -17.33 -18.99 11.26
N ALA A 612 -16.21 -19.11 10.55
CA ALA A 612 -15.82 -18.16 9.51
C ALA A 612 -16.83 -18.06 8.36
N SER A 613 -17.03 -16.82 7.87
CA SER A 613 -17.81 -16.54 6.68
C SER A 613 -17.06 -16.92 5.40
N LEU A 614 -17.78 -17.01 4.27
CA LEU A 614 -17.19 -17.22 2.95
C LEU A 614 -16.10 -16.17 2.65
N HIS A 615 -16.42 -14.91 2.93
CA HIS A 615 -15.53 -13.79 2.64
C HIS A 615 -14.24 -13.86 3.45
N LEU A 616 -14.35 -14.16 4.74
CA LEU A 616 -13.17 -14.30 5.60
C LEU A 616 -12.27 -15.47 5.16
N LEU A 617 -12.86 -16.61 4.80
CA LEU A 617 -12.11 -17.77 4.30
C LEU A 617 -11.40 -17.50 2.97
N THR A 618 -11.95 -16.63 2.12
CA THR A 618 -11.36 -16.28 0.81
C THR A 618 -9.99 -15.59 0.95
N TYR A 619 -9.76 -14.86 2.03
CA TYR A 619 -8.49 -14.20 2.31
C TYR A 619 -7.48 -15.07 3.07
N VAL A 620 -7.84 -16.29 3.43
CA VAL A 620 -6.88 -17.24 4.02
C VAL A 620 -5.91 -17.71 2.95
N SER A 621 -4.61 -17.70 3.29
CA SER A 621 -3.53 -18.16 2.41
C SER A 621 -3.86 -19.52 1.75
N GLY A 622 -3.68 -19.62 0.46
CA GLY A 622 -3.96 -20.84 -0.32
C GLY A 622 -5.44 -21.17 -0.55
N LEU A 623 -6.37 -20.36 -0.01
CA LEU A 623 -7.81 -20.49 -0.27
C LEU A 623 -8.26 -19.34 -1.19
N GLY A 624 -8.98 -19.70 -2.24
CA GLY A 624 -9.68 -18.72 -3.07
C GLY A 624 -11.19 -18.86 -2.88
N PRO A 625 -12.01 -18.04 -3.54
CA PRO A 625 -13.48 -18.08 -3.38
C PRO A 625 -14.11 -19.45 -3.60
N ALA A 626 -13.58 -20.24 -4.54
CA ALA A 626 -14.09 -21.57 -4.85
C ALA A 626 -13.81 -22.58 -3.72
N LEU A 627 -12.58 -22.57 -3.16
CA LEU A 627 -12.23 -23.46 -2.04
C LEU A 627 -12.93 -23.04 -0.76
N ALA A 628 -13.05 -21.74 -0.49
CA ALA A 628 -13.79 -21.22 0.64
C ALA A 628 -15.26 -21.70 0.62
N ARG A 629 -15.91 -21.66 -0.56
CA ARG A 629 -17.27 -22.17 -0.73
C ARG A 629 -17.35 -23.67 -0.48
N ASN A 630 -16.41 -24.47 -1.01
CA ASN A 630 -16.37 -25.92 -0.78
C ASN A 630 -16.18 -26.28 0.70
N ILE A 631 -15.43 -25.46 1.46
CA ILE A 631 -15.28 -25.63 2.92
C ILE A 631 -16.63 -25.40 3.62
N ILE A 632 -17.36 -24.35 3.25
CA ILE A 632 -18.69 -24.08 3.83
C ILE A 632 -19.68 -25.18 3.50
N ASP A 633 -19.71 -25.63 2.25
CA ASP A 633 -20.59 -26.72 1.81
C ASP A 633 -20.27 -28.02 2.56
N TYR A 634 -18.99 -28.37 2.70
CA TYR A 634 -18.55 -29.51 3.50
C TYR A 634 -19.00 -29.39 4.97
N ARG A 635 -18.86 -28.18 5.56
CA ARG A 635 -19.32 -27.93 6.95
C ARG A 635 -20.84 -28.07 7.08
N ARG A 636 -21.61 -27.67 6.07
CA ARG A 636 -23.08 -27.82 6.07
C ARG A 636 -23.50 -29.27 5.95
N GLU A 637 -22.80 -30.07 5.16
CA GLU A 637 -23.15 -31.48 4.88
C GLU A 637 -22.67 -32.42 5.99
N HIS A 638 -21.47 -32.17 6.56
CA HIS A 638 -20.81 -33.13 7.47
C HIS A 638 -20.70 -32.60 8.91
N GLY A 639 -21.24 -31.43 9.21
CA GLY A 639 -21.09 -30.77 10.51
C GLY A 639 -19.74 -30.09 10.71
N PRO A 640 -19.48 -29.61 11.95
CA PRO A 640 -18.26 -28.85 12.26
C PRO A 640 -17.00 -29.72 12.15
N PHE A 641 -15.91 -29.09 11.71
CA PHE A 641 -14.60 -29.72 11.67
C PHE A 641 -14.08 -29.96 13.08
N THR A 642 -13.56 -31.18 13.33
CA THR A 642 -12.93 -31.58 14.58
C THR A 642 -11.42 -31.75 14.49
N SER A 643 -10.86 -31.67 13.29
CA SER A 643 -9.41 -31.65 13.04
C SER A 643 -9.07 -30.98 11.71
N ARG A 644 -7.89 -30.36 11.63
CA ARG A 644 -7.37 -29.81 10.38
C ARG A 644 -7.20 -30.85 9.27
N ALA A 645 -6.92 -32.11 9.63
CA ALA A 645 -6.78 -33.19 8.64
C ALA A 645 -8.08 -33.44 7.83
N GLN A 646 -9.25 -33.09 8.35
CA GLN A 646 -10.50 -33.19 7.60
C GLN A 646 -10.58 -32.24 6.40
N LEU A 647 -9.80 -31.16 6.37
CA LEU A 647 -9.70 -30.28 5.20
C LEU A 647 -9.30 -31.02 3.93
N LYS A 648 -8.47 -32.06 4.02
CA LYS A 648 -8.10 -32.91 2.87
C LYS A 648 -9.27 -33.68 2.25
N LYS A 649 -10.43 -33.74 2.94
CA LYS A 649 -11.67 -34.33 2.41
C LYS A 649 -12.54 -33.32 1.66
N VAL A 650 -12.22 -32.05 1.76
CA VAL A 650 -12.95 -30.98 1.05
C VAL A 650 -12.66 -31.07 -0.45
N LYS A 651 -13.71 -30.97 -1.26
CA LYS A 651 -13.62 -31.07 -2.73
C LYS A 651 -12.64 -30.04 -3.28
N ARG A 652 -11.74 -30.48 -4.15
CA ARG A 652 -10.68 -29.67 -4.82
C ARG A 652 -9.64 -29.04 -3.88
N LEU A 653 -9.63 -29.34 -2.60
CA LEU A 653 -8.61 -28.89 -1.67
C LEU A 653 -7.45 -29.90 -1.71
N GLY A 654 -6.46 -29.66 -2.58
CA GLY A 654 -5.27 -30.48 -2.74
C GLY A 654 -4.25 -30.26 -1.62
N ASP A 655 -3.15 -31.04 -1.66
CA ASP A 655 -2.09 -30.96 -0.64
C ASP A 655 -1.41 -29.58 -0.60
N THR A 656 -1.19 -28.93 -1.73
CA THR A 656 -0.62 -27.57 -1.80
C THR A 656 -1.51 -26.54 -1.10
N ALA A 657 -2.81 -26.55 -1.38
CA ALA A 657 -3.76 -25.65 -0.72
C ALA A 657 -3.86 -25.94 0.78
N PHE A 658 -3.89 -27.23 1.16
CA PHE A 658 -3.86 -27.66 2.56
C PHE A 658 -2.61 -27.15 3.28
N GLN A 659 -1.44 -27.30 2.67
CA GLN A 659 -0.18 -26.84 3.22
C GLN A 659 -0.17 -25.32 3.44
N GLN A 660 -0.72 -24.55 2.52
CA GLN A 660 -0.76 -23.09 2.65
C GLN A 660 -1.79 -22.60 3.67
N CYS A 661 -2.95 -23.25 3.81
CA CYS A 661 -4.03 -22.74 4.66
C CYS A 661 -4.04 -23.30 6.09
N ALA A 662 -3.54 -24.53 6.30
CA ALA A 662 -3.76 -25.25 7.55
C ALA A 662 -3.24 -24.52 8.80
N GLY A 663 -2.12 -23.82 8.70
CA GLY A 663 -1.54 -23.08 9.83
C GLY A 663 -2.34 -21.84 10.24
N PHE A 664 -3.16 -21.29 9.34
CA PHE A 664 -3.97 -20.10 9.58
C PHE A 664 -5.41 -20.42 10.02
N LEU A 665 -5.85 -21.66 9.84
CA LEU A 665 -7.19 -22.12 10.24
C LEU A 665 -7.15 -22.74 11.64
N ARG A 666 -8.05 -22.34 12.51
CA ARG A 666 -8.12 -22.77 13.91
C ARG A 666 -9.43 -23.49 14.21
N ILE A 667 -9.34 -24.48 15.08
CA ILE A 667 -10.50 -25.27 15.55
C ILE A 667 -10.43 -25.30 17.08
N PRO A 668 -11.21 -24.46 17.80
CA PRO A 668 -11.14 -24.35 19.26
C PRO A 668 -11.36 -25.69 19.97
N ASP A 669 -12.34 -26.47 19.51
CA ASP A 669 -12.74 -27.76 20.13
C ASP A 669 -12.15 -28.99 19.40
N ALA A 670 -10.92 -28.82 18.86
CA ALA A 670 -10.27 -29.89 18.11
C ALA A 670 -9.84 -31.05 19.01
N LYS A 671 -9.79 -32.24 18.40
CA LYS A 671 -9.22 -33.45 19.05
C LYS A 671 -7.75 -33.28 19.40
N ASN A 672 -6.98 -32.68 18.51
CA ASN A 672 -5.59 -32.27 18.75
C ASN A 672 -5.57 -30.79 19.19
N PRO A 673 -5.07 -30.48 20.41
CA PRO A 673 -5.01 -29.09 20.88
C PRO A 673 -4.19 -28.15 19.97
N LEU A 674 -3.23 -28.69 19.22
CA LEU A 674 -2.43 -27.91 18.26
C LEU A 674 -3.27 -27.37 17.08
N ASP A 675 -4.42 -27.98 16.79
CA ASP A 675 -5.32 -27.47 15.75
C ASP A 675 -5.97 -26.12 16.12
N ASN A 676 -5.90 -25.73 17.40
CA ASN A 676 -6.28 -24.39 17.86
C ASN A 676 -5.10 -23.43 18.06
N SER A 677 -3.98 -23.68 17.41
CA SER A 677 -2.77 -22.86 17.50
C SER A 677 -2.28 -22.41 16.12
N ALA A 678 -1.34 -21.48 16.05
CA ALA A 678 -0.70 -21.13 14.81
C ALA A 678 0.48 -22.07 14.44
N VAL A 679 0.70 -23.14 15.19
CA VAL A 679 1.70 -24.15 14.82
C VAL A 679 1.23 -24.87 13.56
N HIS A 680 2.12 -24.95 12.56
CA HIS A 680 1.79 -25.63 11.30
C HIS A 680 1.75 -27.16 11.50
N PRO A 681 0.86 -27.90 10.83
CA PRO A 681 0.80 -29.38 10.97
C PRO A 681 2.12 -30.08 10.65
N GLU A 682 2.95 -29.54 9.76
CA GLU A 682 4.29 -30.07 9.49
C GLU A 682 5.21 -30.08 10.71
N SER A 683 4.98 -29.17 11.65
CA SER A 683 5.81 -29.02 12.87
C SER A 683 5.22 -29.71 14.10
N TYR A 684 4.09 -30.43 13.98
CA TYR A 684 3.48 -31.12 15.12
C TYR A 684 4.41 -32.16 15.77
N HIS A 685 5.17 -32.89 14.94
CA HIS A 685 6.13 -33.87 15.43
C HIS A 685 7.20 -33.26 16.35
N ILE A 686 7.58 -31.99 16.15
CA ILE A 686 8.52 -31.27 17.01
C ILE A 686 7.91 -31.06 18.39
N VAL A 687 6.66 -30.60 18.45
CA VAL A 687 5.93 -30.37 19.71
C VAL A 687 5.65 -31.68 20.44
N GLU A 688 5.30 -32.73 19.69
CA GLU A 688 5.13 -34.07 20.25
C GLU A 688 6.43 -34.62 20.86
N GLN A 689 7.57 -34.34 20.22
CA GLN A 689 8.87 -34.72 20.76
C GLN A 689 9.21 -33.91 22.02
N MET A 690 8.93 -32.59 22.03
CA MET A 690 9.09 -31.75 23.22
C MET A 690 8.28 -32.27 24.41
N ALA A 691 7.02 -32.63 24.17
CA ALA A 691 6.14 -33.18 25.20
C ALA A 691 6.67 -34.54 25.74
N LYS A 692 7.18 -35.40 24.85
CA LYS A 692 7.78 -36.69 25.23
C LYS A 692 9.05 -36.52 26.08
N ASP A 693 9.90 -35.57 25.68
CA ASP A 693 11.17 -35.28 26.39
C ASP A 693 10.93 -34.77 27.81
N LEU A 694 9.88 -33.93 27.97
CA LEU A 694 9.42 -33.42 29.26
C LEU A 694 8.49 -34.38 30.01
N LYS A 695 8.18 -35.58 29.46
CA LYS A 695 7.26 -36.56 30.03
C LYS A 695 5.87 -35.98 30.39
N CYS A 696 5.37 -35.07 29.57
CA CYS A 696 4.06 -34.41 29.74
C CYS A 696 3.18 -34.62 28.50
N THR A 697 1.88 -34.26 28.61
CA THR A 697 0.99 -34.25 27.45
C THR A 697 1.10 -32.89 26.71
N ILE A 698 0.69 -32.83 25.44
CA ILE A 698 0.65 -31.58 24.69
C ILE A 698 -0.27 -30.55 25.39
N LYS A 699 -1.36 -31.01 26.04
CA LYS A 699 -2.24 -30.14 26.82
C LYS A 699 -1.54 -29.51 28.01
N ASP A 700 -0.70 -30.25 28.70
CA ASP A 700 0.05 -29.75 29.87
C ASP A 700 1.15 -28.78 29.48
N LEU A 701 1.69 -28.93 28.25
CA LEU A 701 2.71 -28.07 27.70
C LEU A 701 2.16 -26.69 27.28
N ILE A 702 0.94 -26.66 26.77
CA ILE A 702 0.26 -25.47 26.30
C ILE A 702 -0.06 -24.52 27.47
N GLY A 703 0.42 -23.28 27.41
CA GLY A 703 0.18 -22.25 28.44
C GLY A 703 1.04 -22.40 29.70
N ASN A 704 1.88 -23.43 29.79
CA ASN A 704 2.73 -23.67 30.95
C ASN A 704 4.13 -23.08 30.76
N LYS A 705 4.30 -21.84 31.22
CA LYS A 705 5.59 -21.12 31.11
C LYS A 705 6.78 -21.84 31.76
N LYS A 706 6.54 -22.63 32.84
CA LYS A 706 7.59 -23.35 33.54
C LYS A 706 8.15 -24.49 32.67
N LEU A 707 7.27 -25.31 32.13
CA LEU A 707 7.66 -26.40 31.24
C LEU A 707 8.29 -25.88 29.93
N LEU A 708 7.75 -24.80 29.40
CA LEU A 708 8.31 -24.19 28.18
C LEU A 708 9.71 -23.60 28.40
N ALA A 709 10.01 -23.10 29.60
CA ALA A 709 11.36 -22.60 29.94
C ALA A 709 12.41 -23.71 30.12
N GLU A 710 11.98 -24.96 30.39
CA GLU A 710 12.87 -26.13 30.51
C GLU A 710 13.30 -26.69 29.15
N ILE A 711 12.69 -26.22 28.04
CA ILE A 711 13.00 -26.71 26.69
C ILE A 711 14.34 -26.16 26.22
N ASP A 712 15.31 -27.05 26.04
CA ASP A 712 16.58 -26.71 25.36
C ASP A 712 16.36 -26.66 23.83
N VAL A 713 16.20 -25.45 23.32
CA VAL A 713 15.94 -25.18 21.87
C VAL A 713 17.06 -25.75 20.99
N LYS A 714 18.30 -25.82 21.50
CA LYS A 714 19.47 -26.32 20.73
C LYS A 714 19.31 -27.78 20.34
N ARG A 715 18.62 -28.57 21.14
CA ARG A 715 18.40 -30.01 20.90
C ARG A 715 17.53 -30.26 19.65
N TYR A 716 16.67 -29.34 19.27
CA TYR A 716 15.75 -29.45 18.15
C TYR A 716 16.24 -28.71 16.88
N LEU A 717 17.43 -28.10 16.95
CA LEU A 717 18.07 -27.41 15.81
C LEU A 717 18.83 -28.36 14.88
N THR A 718 19.12 -29.58 15.30
CA THR A 718 19.85 -30.59 14.50
C THR A 718 18.85 -31.51 13.83
N PRO A 719 18.93 -31.74 12.49
CA PRO A 719 18.12 -32.78 11.84
C PRO A 719 18.44 -34.12 12.48
N GLN A 720 17.44 -34.73 13.13
CA GLN A 720 17.58 -36.12 13.58
C GLN A 720 17.68 -37.03 12.35
N PRO A 721 18.65 -37.96 12.31
CA PRO A 721 18.66 -38.99 11.28
C PRO A 721 17.33 -39.77 11.35
N PRO A 722 16.74 -40.19 10.23
CA PRO A 722 15.47 -40.92 10.23
C PRO A 722 15.58 -42.13 11.15
N LEU A 723 14.64 -42.22 12.11
CA LEU A 723 14.52 -43.35 13.00
C LEU A 723 14.47 -44.63 12.18
N ARG A 724 15.49 -45.45 12.31
CA ARG A 724 15.55 -46.82 11.77
C ARG A 724 14.30 -47.55 12.30
N ARG A 725 13.37 -47.86 11.42
CA ARG A 725 12.28 -48.79 11.76
C ARG A 725 12.93 -50.07 12.27
N GLU A 726 12.74 -50.37 13.52
CA GLU A 726 13.04 -51.69 14.09
C GLU A 726 12.17 -52.69 13.37
N ARG A 727 12.75 -53.38 12.38
CA ARG A 727 12.23 -54.69 11.94
C ARG A 727 12.68 -55.66 13.00
N GLY A 728 11.64 -56.36 13.55
CA GLY A 728 11.82 -57.41 14.52
C GLY A 728 12.89 -58.41 14.14
N SER A 729 13.57 -58.84 15.13
CA SER A 729 14.61 -59.82 15.13
C SER A 729 14.10 -61.17 14.61
N GLU A 730 14.62 -61.65 13.47
CA GLU A 730 14.76 -63.07 13.23
C GLU A 730 16.18 -63.34 12.76
N ALA A 731 16.72 -64.42 13.33
CA ALA A 731 18.12 -64.78 13.39
C ALA A 731 18.73 -65.18 12.07
N SER A 732 20.04 -64.88 11.99
CA SER A 732 21.15 -65.37 11.20
C SER A 732 21.06 -66.76 10.47
N PRO A 733 21.92 -67.16 9.50
CA PRO A 733 23.37 -67.09 9.63
C PRO A 733 24.18 -66.68 8.39
N ASN A 734 25.37 -66.19 8.63
CA ASN A 734 26.53 -66.20 7.75
C ASN A 734 26.98 -67.67 7.42
N PRO A 735 27.82 -68.01 6.41
CA PRO A 735 28.93 -67.28 5.90
C PRO A 735 29.42 -67.54 4.45
N SER A 736 30.37 -66.69 4.06
CA SER A 736 31.59 -67.02 3.25
C SER A 736 31.50 -67.43 1.74
N GLU A 737 32.31 -66.71 1.04
CA GLU A 737 33.22 -67.08 -0.09
C GLU A 737 32.78 -67.12 -1.51
N ARG A 738 33.57 -66.35 -2.26
CA ARG A 738 34.24 -66.53 -3.53
C ARG A 738 33.72 -65.89 -4.80
N ARG A 739 34.57 -64.94 -5.20
CA ARG A 739 35.20 -64.77 -6.54
C ARG A 739 34.37 -64.81 -7.83
N GLY A 740 34.51 -63.68 -8.55
CA GLY A 740 35.07 -63.73 -9.92
C GLY A 740 34.09 -63.81 -11.07
N GLY A 741 34.20 -62.85 -11.99
CA GLY A 741 33.76 -63.03 -13.35
C GLY A 741 33.13 -61.84 -14.00
N ALA A 742 33.88 -61.17 -14.87
CA ALA A 742 33.42 -60.14 -15.78
C ALA A 742 32.82 -60.75 -17.08
N PRO A 743 32.31 -59.93 -18.04
CA PRO A 743 31.03 -60.11 -18.75
C PRO A 743 31.10 -60.83 -20.07
N PRO A 744 30.02 -61.04 -20.80
CA PRO A 744 30.01 -60.44 -22.12
C PRO A 744 28.64 -60.02 -22.76
N ASN A 745 28.71 -58.98 -23.60
CA ASN A 745 28.17 -58.77 -24.93
C ASN A 745 26.67 -58.91 -25.27
N LEU A 746 26.23 -57.82 -25.86
CA LEU A 746 25.11 -57.61 -26.80
C LEU A 746 24.98 -58.74 -27.89
N PRO A 747 23.79 -58.89 -28.52
CA PRO A 747 23.61 -58.20 -29.79
C PRO A 747 22.19 -57.66 -30.14
N GLU A 748 22.25 -56.87 -31.15
CA GLU A 748 21.33 -56.14 -31.99
C GLU A 748 20.09 -56.85 -32.56
N LYS A 749 19.18 -55.95 -33.03
CA LYS A 749 18.34 -55.97 -34.22
C LYS A 749 16.85 -56.26 -34.09
N GLY A 750 16.11 -55.30 -34.59
CA GLY A 750 15.16 -55.52 -35.68
C GLY A 750 13.70 -55.10 -35.50
N GLY A 751 13.26 -54.16 -36.29
CA GLY A 751 11.94 -54.21 -36.85
C GLY A 751 10.89 -53.18 -36.55
N VAL A 752 10.74 -52.19 -37.46
CA VAL A 752 9.55 -51.31 -37.63
C VAL A 752 8.49 -52.09 -38.42
N PRO A 753 7.14 -51.84 -38.25
CA PRO A 753 6.49 -50.81 -39.07
C PRO A 753 5.30 -50.01 -38.46
N MET A 754 5.23 -48.80 -38.87
CA MET A 754 4.19 -47.87 -39.38
C MET A 754 2.69 -48.09 -39.17
N ARG A 755 2.06 -46.85 -38.98
CA ARG A 755 0.68 -46.38 -39.28
C ARG A 755 -0.29 -46.48 -38.09
N THR A 756 -1.11 -45.46 -37.75
CA THR A 756 -1.72 -44.31 -38.44
C THR A 756 -2.22 -43.27 -37.48
N ARG A 757 -2.29 -42.04 -37.97
CA ARG A 757 -2.94 -40.79 -37.55
C ARG A 757 -4.13 -40.88 -36.59
N GLU A 758 -4.16 -39.97 -35.59
CA GLU A 758 -5.20 -38.92 -35.50
C GLU A 758 -4.80 -37.85 -34.48
N ASP A 759 -4.99 -36.62 -34.92
CA ASP A 759 -4.63 -35.36 -34.27
C ASP A 759 -5.39 -35.13 -32.98
N LYS A 760 -4.70 -34.59 -31.94
CA LYS A 760 -5.20 -33.54 -31.04
C LYS A 760 -4.03 -32.90 -30.30
N ASP A 761 -3.87 -31.59 -30.53
CA ASP A 761 -2.91 -30.70 -29.94
C ASP A 761 -2.92 -30.72 -28.42
N ALA A 762 -1.80 -31.03 -27.79
CA ALA A 762 -1.46 -30.69 -26.44
C ALA A 762 0.04 -30.36 -26.42
N LEU A 763 0.33 -29.12 -26.17
CA LEU A 763 1.66 -28.56 -25.99
C LEU A 763 2.44 -29.34 -24.92
N ASN A 764 3.39 -30.16 -25.34
CA ASN A 764 4.41 -30.78 -24.50
C ASN A 764 5.55 -29.79 -24.28
N LEU A 765 5.73 -29.35 -23.06
CA LEU A 765 7.00 -28.80 -22.58
C LEU A 765 7.96 -29.96 -22.24
N PRO A 766 9.26 -29.84 -22.54
CA PRO A 766 10.20 -30.94 -22.42
C PRO A 766 10.53 -31.31 -20.95
N GLN A 767 10.50 -32.60 -20.67
CA GLN A 767 10.79 -33.24 -19.38
C GLN A 767 12.29 -33.29 -19.01
N HIS A 768 13.14 -32.39 -19.48
CA HIS A 768 14.60 -32.47 -19.18
C HIS A 768 15.07 -31.58 -18.06
N LEU A 769 14.17 -31.02 -17.22
CA LEU A 769 14.56 -30.18 -16.05
C LEU A 769 14.47 -30.88 -14.69
N SER A 770 14.08 -32.15 -14.61
CA SER A 770 13.99 -32.88 -13.35
C SER A 770 15.25 -33.59 -12.88
N GLU A 771 16.26 -33.76 -13.73
CA GLU A 771 17.50 -34.49 -13.36
C GLU A 771 18.70 -33.60 -13.03
N VAL A 772 18.64 -32.28 -13.28
CA VAL A 772 19.75 -31.36 -12.94
C VAL A 772 19.62 -30.77 -11.53
N SER A 773 18.48 -30.97 -10.88
CA SER A 773 18.23 -30.43 -9.52
C SER A 773 18.82 -31.27 -8.38
N ALA A 774 19.36 -32.45 -8.66
CA ALA A 774 19.83 -33.37 -7.61
C ALA A 774 21.35 -33.34 -7.33
N SER A 775 22.15 -32.58 -8.07
CA SER A 775 23.62 -32.67 -7.98
C SER A 775 24.37 -31.38 -7.60
N LEU A 776 23.68 -30.29 -7.27
CA LEU A 776 24.31 -29.01 -6.86
C LEU A 776 23.74 -28.46 -5.56
N SER A 777 23.77 -29.27 -4.51
CA SER A 777 23.60 -28.73 -3.15
C SER A 777 24.88 -29.05 -2.37
N PRO A 778 25.77 -28.07 -2.14
CA PRO A 778 26.79 -28.25 -1.12
C PRO A 778 26.09 -28.29 0.24
N PRO A 779 26.59 -29.06 1.22
CA PRO A 779 25.96 -29.17 2.52
C PRO A 779 25.97 -27.81 3.23
N LEU A 780 24.80 -27.36 3.65
CA LEU A 780 24.55 -26.14 4.44
C LEU A 780 25.11 -26.30 5.87
N SER A 781 26.44 -26.41 6.04
CA SER A 781 27.09 -26.40 7.34
C SER A 781 27.65 -25.02 7.65
N GLY A 782 26.80 -24.12 8.16
CA GLY A 782 27.32 -22.87 8.68
C GLY A 782 26.35 -21.75 9.02
N ARG A 783 25.11 -21.72 8.47
CA ARG A 783 24.17 -20.63 8.73
C ARG A 783 22.69 -21.03 9.00
N SER A 784 22.36 -22.31 8.97
CA SER A 784 21.02 -22.82 9.21
C SER A 784 20.53 -22.73 10.66
N GLY A 785 21.40 -22.55 11.62
CA GLY A 785 21.07 -22.47 13.05
C GLY A 785 20.24 -21.23 13.43
N GLY A 786 20.36 -20.12 12.70
CA GLY A 786 19.64 -18.89 12.97
C GLY A 786 18.16 -18.94 12.57
N ALA A 787 17.87 -19.46 11.38
CA ALA A 787 16.52 -19.47 10.81
C ALA A 787 15.64 -20.59 11.40
N LEU A 788 16.20 -21.79 11.62
CA LEU A 788 15.52 -22.88 12.31
C LEU A 788 15.22 -22.48 13.77
N GLY A 789 16.13 -21.74 14.41
CA GLY A 789 15.92 -21.15 15.72
C GLY A 789 14.80 -20.10 15.76
N ALA A 790 14.50 -19.42 14.66
CA ALA A 790 13.37 -18.50 14.56
C ALA A 790 12.05 -19.26 14.53
N THR A 791 11.93 -20.30 13.71
CA THR A 791 10.74 -21.17 13.65
C THR A 791 10.43 -21.83 14.99
N LEU A 792 11.45 -22.35 15.70
CA LEU A 792 11.28 -22.92 17.03
C LEU A 792 10.82 -21.88 18.06
N ARG A 793 11.37 -20.67 18.01
CA ARG A 793 10.91 -19.58 18.90
C ARG A 793 9.46 -19.21 18.63
N ASP A 794 9.04 -19.15 17.37
CA ASP A 794 7.65 -18.90 17.01
C ASP A 794 6.73 -20.01 17.57
N ILE A 795 7.14 -21.28 17.48
CA ILE A 795 6.39 -22.41 18.06
C ILE A 795 6.28 -22.25 19.59
N LEU A 796 7.36 -21.95 20.28
CA LEU A 796 7.37 -21.76 21.74
C LEU A 796 6.48 -20.58 22.16
N THR A 797 6.57 -19.47 21.45
CA THR A 797 5.72 -18.28 21.69
C THR A 797 4.24 -18.61 21.51
N GLU A 798 3.91 -19.39 20.50
CA GLU A 798 2.54 -19.84 20.25
C GLU A 798 2.06 -20.83 21.32
N LEU A 799 2.91 -21.73 21.78
CA LEU A 799 2.59 -22.66 22.86
C LEU A 799 2.40 -21.96 24.22
N GLU A 800 3.09 -20.85 24.45
CA GLU A 800 2.90 -20.04 25.66
C GLU A 800 1.50 -19.45 25.76
N LYS A 801 0.94 -19.01 24.62
CA LYS A 801 -0.38 -18.37 24.52
C LYS A 801 -1.09 -18.81 23.25
N PRO A 802 -1.56 -20.07 23.16
CA PRO A 802 -2.14 -20.60 21.94
C PRO A 802 -3.45 -19.88 21.59
N GLY A 803 -3.61 -19.61 20.32
CA GLY A 803 -4.84 -19.03 19.80
C GLY A 803 -5.18 -17.64 20.35
N ARG A 804 -4.22 -16.96 20.99
CA ARG A 804 -4.45 -15.59 21.45
C ARG A 804 -4.68 -14.67 20.26
N ASP A 805 -5.78 -13.92 20.33
CA ASP A 805 -6.02 -12.83 19.40
C ASP A 805 -4.96 -11.72 19.62
N PRO A 806 -4.17 -11.32 18.62
CA PRO A 806 -3.15 -10.29 18.78
C PRO A 806 -3.73 -8.88 18.95
N ARG A 807 -5.03 -8.69 18.76
CA ARG A 807 -5.69 -7.37 18.69
C ARG A 807 -5.92 -6.68 20.04
N GLY A 808 -5.76 -7.35 21.16
CA GLY A 808 -5.97 -6.78 22.51
C GLY A 808 -7.43 -6.72 22.94
N GLU A 809 -7.73 -5.89 23.94
CA GLU A 809 -9.08 -5.71 24.50
C GLU A 809 -9.64 -4.33 24.14
N VAL A 810 -10.97 -4.22 24.01
CA VAL A 810 -11.66 -2.96 23.71
C VAL A 810 -11.71 -2.07 24.94
N GLU A 811 -11.31 -0.83 24.77
CA GLU A 811 -11.37 0.19 25.83
C GLU A 811 -12.56 1.15 25.63
N VAL A 812 -13.21 1.54 26.74
CA VAL A 812 -14.30 2.54 26.72
C VAL A 812 -13.70 3.94 26.76
N PHE A 813 -14.14 4.82 25.87
CA PHE A 813 -13.68 6.21 25.76
C PHE A 813 -14.80 7.21 26.05
N GLU A 814 -14.46 8.28 26.77
CA GLU A 814 -15.36 9.40 27.05
C GLU A 814 -14.73 10.73 26.65
N PHE A 815 -15.45 11.52 25.84
CA PHE A 815 -15.10 12.92 25.56
C PHE A 815 -15.31 13.81 26.80
N ASP A 816 -14.73 15.01 26.79
CA ASP A 816 -14.99 16.01 27.81
C ASP A 816 -16.47 16.44 27.77
N LYS A 817 -17.10 16.49 28.97
CA LYS A 817 -18.54 16.76 29.11
C LYS A 817 -18.91 18.23 28.90
N ASN A 818 -17.92 19.13 28.89
CA ASN A 818 -18.13 20.56 28.81
C ASN A 818 -17.84 21.15 27.44
N VAL A 819 -17.40 20.33 26.47
CA VAL A 819 -16.97 20.78 25.14
C VAL A 819 -17.83 20.14 24.06
N HIS A 820 -18.65 20.96 23.40
CA HIS A 820 -19.59 20.49 22.38
C HIS A 820 -19.41 21.20 21.02
N THR A 821 -18.94 22.46 21.03
CA THR A 821 -18.84 23.30 19.84
C THR A 821 -17.45 23.95 19.73
N LEU A 822 -17.10 24.42 18.53
CA LEU A 822 -15.85 25.18 18.29
C LEU A 822 -15.71 26.40 19.21
N SER A 823 -16.84 27.02 19.61
CA SER A 823 -16.85 28.19 20.50
C SER A 823 -16.49 27.87 21.95
N ASP A 824 -16.58 26.60 22.35
CA ASP A 824 -16.23 26.17 23.73
C ASP A 824 -14.72 25.94 23.86
N LEU A 825 -13.98 25.95 22.75
CA LEU A 825 -12.54 25.72 22.77
C LEU A 825 -11.77 26.96 23.19
N ILE A 826 -10.93 26.79 24.20
CA ILE A 826 -9.99 27.81 24.70
C ILE A 826 -8.56 27.35 24.38
N ILE A 827 -7.73 28.24 23.86
CA ILE A 827 -6.31 28.00 23.63
C ILE A 827 -5.63 27.59 24.93
N GLY A 828 -4.88 26.47 24.86
CA GLY A 828 -4.23 25.88 26.06
C GLY A 828 -5.07 24.80 26.75
N MET A 829 -6.34 24.61 26.43
CA MET A 829 -7.21 23.57 26.99
C MET A 829 -6.70 22.18 26.63
N GLU A 830 -6.63 21.27 27.59
CA GLU A 830 -6.26 19.86 27.40
C GLU A 830 -7.51 18.99 27.37
N LEU A 831 -7.69 18.26 26.30
CA LEU A 831 -8.89 17.48 26.01
C LEU A 831 -8.53 16.03 25.69
N PRO A 832 -9.37 15.07 26.10
CA PRO A 832 -9.31 13.72 25.56
C PRO A 832 -9.80 13.72 24.11
N GLY A 833 -9.18 12.93 23.26
CA GLY A 833 -9.58 12.79 21.86
C GLY A 833 -9.33 11.39 21.33
N ILE A 834 -9.93 11.09 20.18
CA ILE A 834 -9.75 9.87 19.42
C ILE A 834 -9.09 10.21 18.08
N VAL A 835 -8.06 9.47 17.72
CA VAL A 835 -7.42 9.60 16.41
C VAL A 835 -8.36 9.07 15.33
N THR A 836 -8.80 9.94 14.43
CA THR A 836 -9.74 9.60 13.35
C THR A 836 -9.04 9.29 12.03
N ASN A 837 -7.87 9.92 11.77
CA ASN A 837 -7.10 9.69 10.56
C ASN A 837 -5.62 10.02 10.78
N ILE A 838 -4.74 9.27 10.09
CA ILE A 838 -3.30 9.50 10.12
C ILE A 838 -2.84 9.82 8.70
N THR A 839 -1.98 10.84 8.58
CA THR A 839 -1.39 11.29 7.33
C THR A 839 0.11 11.51 7.51
N ASN A 840 0.88 11.59 6.43
CA ASN A 840 2.33 11.84 6.51
C ASN A 840 2.72 13.16 7.20
N PHE A 841 1.80 14.12 7.28
CA PHE A 841 2.05 15.44 7.90
C PHE A 841 1.47 15.56 9.32
N GLY A 842 0.80 14.53 9.84
CA GLY A 842 0.25 14.54 11.19
C GLY A 842 -0.98 13.65 11.34
N ALA A 843 -1.71 13.82 12.42
CA ALA A 843 -2.90 13.07 12.74
C ALA A 843 -4.10 13.98 12.98
N PHE A 844 -5.27 13.54 12.54
CA PHE A 844 -6.54 14.16 12.85
C PHE A 844 -7.12 13.51 14.11
N VAL A 845 -7.60 14.34 15.01
CA VAL A 845 -8.12 13.92 16.32
C VAL A 845 -9.50 14.54 16.54
N ASP A 846 -10.49 13.69 16.73
CA ASP A 846 -11.81 14.12 17.22
C ASP A 846 -11.72 14.41 18.71
N ILE A 847 -12.01 15.65 19.10
CA ILE A 847 -12.02 16.15 20.48
C ILE A 847 -13.41 16.44 21.00
N GLY A 848 -14.44 16.04 20.28
CA GLY A 848 -15.81 16.23 20.68
C GLY A 848 -16.52 17.48 20.11
N VAL A 849 -16.02 18.19 19.09
CA VAL A 849 -16.58 19.47 18.57
C VAL A 849 -17.05 19.43 17.12
N HIS A 850 -17.56 18.32 16.58
CA HIS A 850 -18.04 18.16 15.19
C HIS A 850 -17.01 18.51 14.10
N GLN A 851 -15.78 18.76 14.46
CA GLN A 851 -14.68 19.06 13.56
C GLN A 851 -13.39 18.48 14.13
N ASP A 852 -12.71 17.66 13.34
CA ASP A 852 -11.43 17.11 13.76
C ASP A 852 -10.36 18.19 13.83
N GLY A 853 -9.54 18.12 14.86
CA GLY A 853 -8.37 18.96 15.02
C GLY A 853 -7.13 18.27 14.43
N LEU A 854 -6.22 19.04 13.86
CA LEU A 854 -4.96 18.55 13.32
C LEU A 854 -3.84 18.65 14.37
N VAL A 855 -3.22 17.52 14.69
CA VAL A 855 -1.92 17.46 15.35
C VAL A 855 -0.86 17.32 14.26
N HIS A 856 -0.16 18.40 13.93
CA HIS A 856 0.90 18.37 12.94
C HIS A 856 2.04 17.44 13.41
N ILE A 857 2.77 16.80 12.48
CA ILE A 857 3.85 15.85 12.79
C ILE A 857 4.88 16.42 13.79
N SER A 858 5.18 17.72 13.70
CA SER A 858 6.07 18.40 14.65
C SER A 858 5.47 18.57 16.05
N GLN A 859 4.18 18.30 16.24
CA GLN A 859 3.44 18.43 17.50
C GLN A 859 3.00 17.09 18.10
N LEU A 860 3.34 15.97 17.46
CA LEU A 860 2.98 14.61 17.92
C LEU A 860 3.81 14.14 19.12
N SER A 861 5.06 14.55 19.22
CA SER A 861 5.98 14.11 20.27
C SER A 861 7.03 15.18 20.56
N ASP A 862 7.64 15.10 21.75
CA ASP A 862 8.78 15.93 22.13
C ASP A 862 10.06 15.55 21.38
N ARG A 863 10.11 14.32 20.84
CA ARG A 863 11.20 13.84 19.96
C ARG A 863 10.86 14.12 18.49
N PHE A 864 11.90 14.22 17.67
CA PHE A 864 11.71 14.33 16.22
C PHE A 864 11.08 13.06 15.65
N VAL A 865 9.97 13.22 14.97
CA VAL A 865 9.17 12.14 14.35
C VAL A 865 9.25 12.30 12.84
N THR A 866 9.65 11.25 12.14
CA THR A 866 9.68 11.20 10.68
C THR A 866 8.41 10.58 10.11
N ASP A 867 7.78 9.67 10.86
CA ASP A 867 6.58 8.95 10.47
C ASP A 867 5.59 8.93 11.65
N PRO A 868 4.41 9.55 11.50
CA PRO A 868 3.38 9.60 12.53
C PRO A 868 2.96 8.23 13.08
N THR A 869 2.98 7.18 12.25
CA THR A 869 2.55 5.82 12.63
C THR A 869 3.44 5.16 13.69
N GLN A 870 4.67 5.68 13.87
CA GLN A 870 5.59 5.23 14.93
C GLN A 870 5.15 5.69 16.33
N VAL A 871 4.35 6.75 16.42
CA VAL A 871 3.98 7.41 17.69
C VAL A 871 2.51 7.27 18.00
N ILE A 872 1.67 7.21 16.98
CA ILE A 872 0.21 7.27 17.11
C ILE A 872 -0.45 6.21 16.24
N ARG A 873 -1.61 5.71 16.70
CA ARG A 873 -2.41 4.71 15.99
C ARG A 873 -3.82 5.22 15.73
N LEU A 874 -4.46 4.72 14.68
CA LEU A 874 -5.85 5.00 14.39
C LEU A 874 -6.73 4.50 15.56
N HIS A 875 -7.77 5.25 15.89
CA HIS A 875 -8.65 5.02 17.05
C HIS A 875 -7.93 4.99 18.42
N GLN A 876 -6.68 5.40 18.48
CA GLN A 876 -5.99 5.55 19.76
C GLN A 876 -6.63 6.69 20.56
N HIS A 877 -6.85 6.45 21.86
CA HIS A 877 -7.24 7.47 22.82
C HIS A 877 -6.02 8.31 23.16
N VAL A 878 -6.11 9.63 23.00
CA VAL A 878 -5.00 10.55 23.21
C VAL A 878 -5.45 11.77 24.00
N ARG A 879 -4.53 12.42 24.69
CA ARG A 879 -4.74 13.74 25.26
C ARG A 879 -4.06 14.78 24.38
N VAL A 880 -4.81 15.82 24.02
CA VAL A 880 -4.33 16.89 23.14
C VAL A 880 -4.58 18.25 23.76
N ARG A 881 -3.71 19.22 23.44
CA ARG A 881 -3.87 20.61 23.85
C ARG A 881 -4.24 21.46 22.64
N VAL A 882 -5.23 22.32 22.81
CA VAL A 882 -5.65 23.28 21.79
C VAL A 882 -4.59 24.36 21.65
N VAL A 883 -4.01 24.47 20.42
CA VAL A 883 -2.97 25.47 20.09
C VAL A 883 -3.58 26.69 19.42
N GLU A 884 -4.48 26.45 18.45
CA GLU A 884 -5.11 27.50 17.66
C GLU A 884 -6.50 27.06 17.21
N VAL A 885 -7.43 28.00 17.13
CA VAL A 885 -8.79 27.78 16.62
C VAL A 885 -9.11 28.86 15.58
N ASP A 886 -9.22 28.48 14.31
CA ASP A 886 -9.64 29.35 13.21
C ASP A 886 -11.15 29.16 12.95
N MET A 887 -11.96 30.04 13.52
CA MET A 887 -13.42 30.03 13.39
C MET A 887 -13.89 30.25 11.94
N ARG A 888 -13.13 31.00 11.12
CA ARG A 888 -13.51 31.31 9.73
C ARG A 888 -13.29 30.09 8.82
N ARG A 889 -12.15 29.41 8.98
CA ARG A 889 -11.79 28.23 8.19
C ARG A 889 -12.24 26.92 8.84
N LYS A 890 -12.84 27.00 10.04
CA LYS A 890 -13.20 25.84 10.87
C LYS A 890 -12.03 24.87 11.06
N ARG A 891 -10.84 25.40 11.35
CA ARG A 891 -9.63 24.61 11.58
C ARG A 891 -9.22 24.68 13.03
N ILE A 892 -8.81 23.54 13.60
CA ILE A 892 -8.29 23.42 14.96
C ILE A 892 -6.88 22.87 14.86
N ALA A 893 -5.91 23.59 15.43
CA ALA A 893 -4.56 23.06 15.59
C ALA A 893 -4.38 22.52 17.02
N LEU A 894 -3.85 21.31 17.11
CA LEU A 894 -3.67 20.57 18.35
C LEU A 894 -2.20 20.19 18.56
N SER A 895 -1.81 19.95 19.80
CA SER A 895 -0.48 19.48 20.18
C SER A 895 -0.58 18.37 21.22
N MET A 896 0.31 17.37 21.11
CA MET A 896 0.51 16.30 22.09
C MET A 896 1.81 16.51 22.91
N LYS A 897 2.57 17.60 22.64
CA LYS A 897 3.82 17.89 23.32
C LYS A 897 3.60 18.31 24.76
N ASN A 898 4.49 17.84 25.62
CA ASN A 898 4.47 18.16 27.07
C ASN A 898 3.13 17.82 27.75
N ILE A 899 2.47 16.75 27.27
CA ILE A 899 1.23 16.23 27.84
C ILE A 899 1.49 14.78 28.26
N LYS A 900 1.02 14.41 29.44
CA LYS A 900 1.06 13.02 29.91
C LYS A 900 -0.08 12.27 29.22
N GLN A 901 0.30 11.34 28.34
CA GLN A 901 -0.62 10.49 27.58
C GLN A 901 -1.23 9.41 28.45
#